data_16bdc8af5621fc87c469a3d25405d645
#
_entry.id   16bdc8af5621fc87c469a3d25405d645
#
_cell.length_a   1.000
_cell.length_b   1.000
_cell.length_c   1.000
_cell.angle_alpha   90.00
_cell.angle_beta   90.00
_cell.angle_gamma   90.00
#
_symmetry.space_group_name_H-M   'P 1'
#
loop_
_entity.id
_entity.type
_entity.pdbx_description
1 polymer ?
#
loop_
_entity_poly.entity_id
_entity_poly.type
_entity_poly.pdbx_seq_one_letter_code
_entity_poly.pdbx_strand_id
1 'polypeptide(L)'
;MNWRGLLLLLLALPLVARGQQFVGCRVDDGWAETPMVRQVVALEAVGDGRTVWVEVASLGYHELYVNGMRVGDRVLQPAVSQLDKRALRVAYDVTPYVRQGRNEVLLWLGQGWGRVYGRPAAVEAVVYSRLETPAGAEVELLCRSDSTWQASPSPYAYTGSWQPLQFGGERYDARVKPQWRPAATYEAEDVVVSPQEFAGNRIVDTLLPQSMDRLPDSSLLLDFGRVVTGWLSVAFSPTTREVVTMEYLDHREAVPPHTETDIFIPDSGCNYQFQNRFHAHAFRYVRIKGACRLQAKALQIGAVDPTSGATFACSDARLNAIHDMVKYTLSCLTFSGYMVDCPHLERMGYGGDGNSSTNTLQTLWDVRDTYRQWMQAWHDALRPDGDLPYAAPAFRTGGGPYWQGFIVKAPWRSYVNYGDSSLIFLYYDDMKRWLEYIERQSVDGIVQPWKDTERHAWFLADWLAPEGVDIGGESVLHATSCFVAECLLDMERMARMTGHDADAALFAARRQRVVAAIHRHFYHPESHTYANGTVLDQCYALLLNVMDDSVTAAQVEAQLLRDIHGKYRDHIAAGLMGVPVFTEWCIRERRSDLMATILRQPDYPGYLCMTKDEFGKLNFEGADAMGPKFTTWESWDCGRPGKEDRSRVHNCYNGVGVWFYQALAGIRPDPAQPGYRHFFVDPQPCEGVNWVRASKPTPYGDIRVELRDGSLKVFVPEGSSATLLPGSERERTVGPGEWTVRME
;
A
#
# COMPACT_ATOMS: atom_id res chain seq x y z
N MET A 1 12.14 23.80 3.67
CA MET A 1 11.68 24.23 5.00
C MET A 1 12.24 23.26 6.02
N ASN A 2 12.97 23.75 7.04
CA ASN A 2 13.74 22.91 7.96
C ASN A 2 12.84 22.15 8.96
N TRP A 3 12.69 20.87 8.78
CA TRP A 3 11.90 19.96 9.62
C TRP A 3 12.43 19.76 11.06
N ARG A 4 13.67 20.19 11.33
CA ARG A 4 14.29 20.09 12.67
C ARG A 4 13.60 20.96 13.75
N GLY A 5 12.82 21.96 13.36
CA GLY A 5 12.09 22.83 14.30
C GLY A 5 10.77 22.24 14.82
N LEU A 6 10.16 21.29 14.08
CA LEU A 6 8.86 20.71 14.46
C LEU A 6 8.97 19.60 15.52
N LEU A 7 10.08 18.86 15.53
CA LEU A 7 10.30 17.75 16.47
C LEU A 7 10.63 18.20 17.92
N LEU A 8 11.12 19.40 18.08
CA LEU A 8 11.57 19.91 19.40
C LEU A 8 10.47 20.60 20.25
N LEU A 9 9.29 20.89 19.66
CA LEU A 9 8.21 21.59 20.36
C LEU A 9 7.15 20.68 20.99
N LEU A 10 7.13 19.39 20.65
CA LEU A 10 6.28 18.36 21.29
C LEU A 10 6.69 18.06 22.76
N LEU A 11 7.83 18.58 23.21
CA LEU A 11 8.40 18.34 24.55
C LEU A 11 8.08 19.43 25.59
N ALA A 12 7.36 20.50 25.26
CA ALA A 12 7.20 21.67 26.15
C ALA A 12 5.84 21.81 26.86
N LEU A 13 4.85 20.95 26.56
CA LEU A 13 3.68 20.84 27.44
C LEU A 13 4.00 19.78 28.50
N PRO A 14 3.91 20.11 29.82
CA PRO A 14 4.09 19.11 30.85
C PRO A 14 3.02 18.04 30.67
N LEU A 15 3.41 16.87 30.18
CA LEU A 15 2.63 15.64 30.21
C LEU A 15 2.38 15.29 31.68
N VAL A 16 1.34 15.85 32.26
CA VAL A 16 0.73 15.27 33.46
C VAL A 16 0.21 13.90 32.95
N ALA A 17 0.82 12.83 33.44
CA ALA A 17 0.38 11.46 33.23
C ALA A 17 -1.01 11.26 33.88
N ARG A 18 -2.05 11.76 33.22
CA ARG A 18 -3.42 11.27 33.37
C ARG A 18 -3.66 10.32 32.22
N GLY A 19 -4.30 9.19 32.49
CA GLY A 19 -4.76 8.26 31.46
C GLY A 19 -5.38 9.04 30.28
N GLN A 20 -5.15 8.56 29.05
CA GLN A 20 -5.60 9.29 27.86
C GLN A 20 -7.11 9.23 27.80
N GLN A 21 -7.76 10.42 27.88
CA GLN A 21 -9.19 10.55 27.92
C GLN A 21 -9.72 11.01 26.56
N PHE A 22 -10.53 10.15 25.95
CA PHE A 22 -11.26 10.45 24.71
C PHE A 22 -12.71 10.81 25.02
N VAL A 23 -13.36 11.53 24.12
CA VAL A 23 -14.78 11.88 24.22
C VAL A 23 -15.55 11.34 23.00
N GLY A 24 -16.78 10.89 23.24
CA GLY A 24 -17.67 10.36 22.22
C GLY A 24 -19.14 10.51 22.61
N CYS A 25 -20.03 9.81 21.90
CA CYS A 25 -21.46 9.86 22.14
C CYS A 25 -21.99 8.51 22.62
N ARG A 26 -22.54 8.46 23.84
CA ARG A 26 -23.29 7.31 24.34
C ARG A 26 -24.70 7.28 23.70
N VAL A 27 -25.19 6.09 23.37
CA VAL A 27 -26.54 5.82 22.92
C VAL A 27 -27.03 4.57 23.66
N ASP A 28 -28.25 4.60 24.20
CA ASP A 28 -28.85 3.47 24.93
C ASP A 28 -27.82 2.63 25.70
N ASP A 29 -27.54 1.40 25.22
CA ASP A 29 -26.61 0.46 25.84
C ASP A 29 -25.19 0.49 25.26
N GLY A 30 -24.81 1.48 24.41
CA GLY A 30 -23.53 1.43 23.69
C GLY A 30 -22.95 2.81 23.33
N TRP A 31 -22.16 2.82 22.28
CA TRP A 31 -21.56 4.01 21.67
C TRP A 31 -22.11 4.20 20.26
N ALA A 32 -22.35 5.47 19.87
CA ALA A 32 -22.69 5.78 18.47
C ALA A 32 -21.50 5.46 17.57
N GLU A 33 -21.77 4.83 16.40
CA GLU A 33 -20.75 4.44 15.43
C GLU A 33 -20.15 5.63 14.67
N THR A 34 -20.98 6.66 14.44
CA THR A 34 -20.60 7.85 13.66
C THR A 34 -21.11 9.14 14.33
N PRO A 35 -20.68 9.45 15.59
CA PRO A 35 -21.17 10.62 16.29
C PRO A 35 -20.57 11.92 15.76
N MET A 36 -21.21 13.02 16.11
CA MET A 36 -20.65 14.37 16.06
C MET A 36 -20.29 14.82 17.47
N VAL A 37 -19.14 15.48 17.63
CA VAL A 37 -18.67 16.07 18.90
C VAL A 37 -18.29 17.52 18.64
N ARG A 38 -18.73 18.47 19.52
CA ARG A 38 -18.45 19.90 19.33
C ARG A 38 -18.13 20.64 20.62
N GLN A 39 -17.43 21.75 20.45
CA GLN A 39 -17.21 22.78 21.49
C GLN A 39 -17.22 24.17 20.87
N VAL A 40 -17.59 25.16 21.69
CA VAL A 40 -17.47 26.57 21.34
C VAL A 40 -16.26 27.17 22.05
N VAL A 41 -15.30 27.63 21.31
CA VAL A 41 -14.06 28.24 21.79
C VAL A 41 -14.12 29.75 21.56
N ALA A 42 -13.85 30.55 22.59
CA ALA A 42 -13.76 32.00 22.48
C ALA A 42 -12.31 32.40 22.18
N LEU A 43 -12.12 33.25 21.18
CA LEU A 43 -10.82 33.86 20.85
C LEU A 43 -10.87 35.36 21.16
N GLU A 44 -9.98 35.86 22.02
CA GLU A 44 -9.91 37.28 22.37
C GLU A 44 -9.39 38.11 21.18
N ALA A 45 -8.43 37.59 20.43
CA ALA A 45 -7.89 38.24 19.24
C ALA A 45 -7.59 37.20 18.15
N VAL A 46 -7.75 37.62 16.90
CA VAL A 46 -7.30 36.86 15.69
C VAL A 46 -6.48 37.84 14.86
N GLY A 47 -5.24 37.47 14.54
CA GLY A 47 -4.28 38.33 13.85
C GLY A 47 -3.00 38.48 14.68
N ASP A 48 -2.22 39.51 14.45
CA ASP A 48 -0.95 39.83 15.12
C ASP A 48 0.12 38.72 15.04
N GLY A 49 0.08 37.91 13.98
CA GLY A 49 1.02 36.80 13.77
C GLY A 49 0.69 35.51 14.57
N ARG A 50 -0.39 35.49 15.35
CA ARG A 50 -0.88 34.27 16.01
C ARG A 50 -1.55 33.34 15.01
N THR A 51 -1.20 32.07 15.11
CA THR A 51 -1.89 30.96 14.43
C THR A 51 -2.73 30.18 15.44
N VAL A 52 -3.83 29.58 14.98
CA VAL A 52 -4.69 28.72 15.80
C VAL A 52 -4.68 27.31 15.24
N TRP A 53 -4.47 26.34 16.12
CA TRP A 53 -4.30 24.95 15.77
C TRP A 53 -5.30 24.06 16.49
N VAL A 54 -5.72 23.00 15.82
CA VAL A 54 -6.47 21.89 16.42
C VAL A 54 -5.69 20.61 16.16
N GLU A 55 -5.29 19.95 17.26
CA GLU A 55 -4.73 18.59 17.20
C GLU A 55 -5.80 17.59 17.56
N VAL A 56 -5.93 16.52 16.77
CA VAL A 56 -6.99 15.51 16.89
C VAL A 56 -6.40 14.13 16.87
N ALA A 57 -6.59 13.35 17.93
CA ALA A 57 -6.33 11.91 17.96
C ALA A 57 -7.65 11.16 18.06
N SER A 58 -7.92 10.18 17.21
CA SER A 58 -9.18 9.43 17.20
C SER A 58 -8.97 7.92 17.25
N LEU A 59 -9.90 7.22 17.88
CA LEU A 59 -9.97 5.76 17.94
C LEU A 59 -10.78 5.19 16.75
N GLY A 60 -10.61 5.79 15.61
CA GLY A 60 -11.29 5.55 14.34
C GLY A 60 -10.98 6.70 13.39
N TYR A 61 -11.99 7.16 12.64
CA TYR A 61 -11.84 8.27 11.71
C TYR A 61 -12.44 9.56 12.25
N HIS A 62 -11.98 10.71 11.72
CA HIS A 62 -12.59 12.00 11.97
C HIS A 62 -12.55 12.93 10.76
N GLU A 63 -13.51 13.86 10.70
CA GLU A 63 -13.49 15.08 9.89
C GLU A 63 -13.61 16.27 10.81
N LEU A 64 -12.78 17.31 10.60
CA LEU A 64 -12.79 18.56 11.38
C LEU A 64 -13.52 19.67 10.64
N TYR A 65 -14.39 20.37 11.35
CA TYR A 65 -15.10 21.57 10.87
C TYR A 65 -14.89 22.71 11.86
N VAL A 66 -14.65 23.91 11.35
CA VAL A 66 -14.61 25.14 12.14
C VAL A 66 -15.60 26.14 11.54
N ASN A 67 -16.52 26.64 12.37
CA ASN A 67 -17.60 27.54 11.95
C ASN A 67 -18.42 27.02 10.75
N GLY A 68 -18.64 25.70 10.70
CA GLY A 68 -19.38 25.03 9.63
C GLY A 68 -18.57 24.76 8.35
N MET A 69 -17.33 25.20 8.26
CA MET A 69 -16.43 24.94 7.13
C MET A 69 -15.55 23.72 7.41
N ARG A 70 -15.46 22.79 6.47
CA ARG A 70 -14.55 21.65 6.56
C ARG A 70 -13.11 22.12 6.48
N VAL A 71 -12.25 21.61 7.38
CA VAL A 71 -10.83 21.96 7.43
C VAL A 71 -10.01 20.98 6.59
N GLY A 72 -9.32 21.52 5.58
CA GLY A 72 -8.44 20.75 4.70
C GLY A 72 -9.17 19.87 3.67
N ASP A 73 -8.38 19.12 2.92
CA ASP A 73 -8.82 18.28 1.79
C ASP A 73 -8.62 16.77 2.01
N ARG A 74 -8.04 16.40 3.16
CA ARG A 74 -7.75 15.01 3.49
C ARG A 74 -9.01 14.25 3.83
N VAL A 75 -9.04 12.96 3.46
CA VAL A 75 -10.16 12.05 3.69
C VAL A 75 -9.69 10.81 4.46
N LEU A 76 -10.62 10.15 5.17
CA LEU A 76 -10.35 8.97 6.01
C LEU A 76 -9.15 9.22 6.96
N GLN A 77 -9.22 10.30 7.72
CA GLN A 77 -8.20 10.65 8.73
C GLN A 77 -8.58 10.13 10.12
N PRO A 78 -7.60 9.72 10.91
CA PRO A 78 -6.17 9.54 10.59
C PRO A 78 -5.91 8.29 9.75
N ALA A 79 -4.64 8.04 9.43
CA ALA A 79 -4.20 6.73 8.94
C ALA A 79 -4.59 5.61 9.93
N VAL A 80 -4.71 4.39 9.43
CA VAL A 80 -5.01 3.23 10.30
C VAL A 80 -3.76 2.85 11.09
N SER A 81 -3.92 2.63 12.39
CA SER A 81 -2.87 2.19 13.31
C SER A 81 -3.28 0.92 14.03
N GLN A 82 -2.37 0.37 14.81
CA GLN A 82 -2.64 -0.72 15.75
C GLN A 82 -3.44 -0.15 16.94
N LEU A 83 -4.78 -0.03 16.82
CA LEU A 83 -5.64 0.74 17.74
C LEU A 83 -5.77 0.13 19.15
N ASP A 84 -5.26 -1.09 19.37
CA ASP A 84 -5.06 -1.64 20.71
C ASP A 84 -3.75 -1.15 21.37
N LYS A 85 -2.87 -0.46 20.63
CA LYS A 85 -1.59 0.06 21.07
C LYS A 85 -1.44 1.57 20.84
N ARG A 86 -1.96 2.08 19.72
CA ARG A 86 -1.67 3.43 19.26
C ARG A 86 -2.83 4.13 18.58
N ALA A 87 -3.09 5.39 18.97
CA ALA A 87 -3.90 6.33 18.23
C ALA A 87 -3.03 7.42 17.59
N LEU A 88 -3.35 7.80 16.35
CA LEU A 88 -2.57 8.79 15.60
C LEU A 88 -3.18 10.18 15.76
N ARG A 89 -2.32 11.17 15.99
CA ARG A 89 -2.67 12.58 16.14
C ARG A 89 -2.39 13.33 14.84
N VAL A 90 -3.39 14.04 14.33
CA VAL A 90 -3.30 14.93 13.17
C VAL A 90 -3.42 16.37 13.63
N ALA A 91 -2.51 17.25 13.20
CA ALA A 91 -2.52 18.67 13.47
C ALA A 91 -3.11 19.44 12.29
N TYR A 92 -3.99 20.39 12.58
CA TYR A 92 -4.67 21.25 11.61
C TYR A 92 -4.42 22.71 11.93
N ASP A 93 -3.88 23.48 10.96
CA ASP A 93 -3.91 24.94 11.02
C ASP A 93 -5.33 25.43 10.71
N VAL A 94 -6.02 25.95 11.71
CA VAL A 94 -7.38 26.45 11.57
C VAL A 94 -7.45 27.98 11.53
N THR A 95 -6.31 28.66 11.49
CA THR A 95 -6.22 30.13 11.42
C THR A 95 -7.12 30.74 10.35
N PRO A 96 -7.22 30.19 9.10
CA PRO A 96 -8.09 30.74 8.07
C PRO A 96 -9.60 30.58 8.34
N TYR A 97 -9.98 29.74 9.31
CA TYR A 97 -11.39 29.39 9.59
C TYR A 97 -11.94 30.06 10.84
N VAL A 98 -11.08 30.65 11.68
CA VAL A 98 -11.46 31.26 12.96
C VAL A 98 -11.70 32.78 12.82
N ARG A 99 -12.45 33.33 13.80
CA ARG A 99 -12.74 34.75 13.93
C ARG A 99 -12.65 35.19 15.40
N GLN A 100 -12.52 36.47 15.63
CA GLN A 100 -12.63 37.03 16.99
C GLN A 100 -14.00 36.70 17.61
N GLY A 101 -14.02 36.37 18.88
CA GLY A 101 -15.20 35.95 19.62
C GLY A 101 -15.44 34.43 19.52
N ARG A 102 -16.69 34.05 19.40
CA ARG A 102 -17.12 32.64 19.46
C ARG A 102 -16.83 31.90 18.17
N ASN A 103 -16.16 30.74 18.28
CA ASN A 103 -15.89 29.81 17.20
C ASN A 103 -16.38 28.41 17.58
N GLU A 104 -17.10 27.74 16.66
CA GLU A 104 -17.50 26.34 16.83
C GLU A 104 -16.45 25.46 16.23
N VAL A 105 -15.92 24.52 17.01
CA VAL A 105 -15.10 23.40 16.58
C VAL A 105 -16.00 22.17 16.62
N LEU A 106 -16.22 21.54 15.48
CA LEU A 106 -17.04 20.34 15.29
C LEU A 106 -16.18 19.22 14.71
N LEU A 107 -16.21 18.06 15.34
CA LEU A 107 -15.62 16.83 14.86
C LEU A 107 -16.73 15.84 14.51
N TRP A 108 -16.72 15.38 13.28
CA TRP A 108 -17.55 14.26 12.85
C TRP A 108 -16.70 13.01 12.89
N LEU A 109 -17.16 11.98 13.62
CA LEU A 109 -16.37 10.77 13.89
C LEU A 109 -16.96 9.57 13.16
N GLY A 110 -16.07 8.61 12.83
CA GLY A 110 -16.43 7.30 12.31
C GLY A 110 -15.65 6.22 13.05
N GLN A 111 -16.35 5.19 13.55
CA GLN A 111 -15.70 4.10 14.27
C GLN A 111 -14.68 3.35 13.41
N GLY A 112 -15.07 2.99 12.16
CA GLY A 112 -14.18 2.35 11.21
C GLY A 112 -13.42 1.16 11.80
N TRP A 113 -12.10 1.14 11.62
CA TRP A 113 -11.21 0.12 12.17
C TRP A 113 -11.24 0.03 13.69
N GLY A 114 -11.66 1.06 14.41
CA GLY A 114 -11.88 1.00 15.85
C GLY A 114 -12.82 -0.14 16.26
N ARG A 115 -13.80 -0.47 15.40
CA ARG A 115 -14.74 -1.57 15.64
C ARG A 115 -14.05 -2.93 15.76
N VAL A 116 -13.05 -3.18 14.94
CA VAL A 116 -12.26 -4.42 14.95
C VAL A 116 -11.49 -4.60 16.25
N TYR A 117 -11.02 -3.48 16.83
CA TYR A 117 -10.27 -3.45 18.09
C TYR A 117 -11.15 -3.23 19.32
N GLY A 118 -12.49 -3.25 19.18
CA GLY A 118 -13.42 -2.99 20.28
C GLY A 118 -13.38 -1.55 20.81
N ARG A 119 -12.89 -0.59 20.00
CA ARG A 119 -12.80 0.83 20.38
C ARG A 119 -14.04 1.59 19.91
N PRO A 120 -14.56 2.54 20.71
CA PRO A 120 -15.65 3.41 20.27
C PRO A 120 -15.17 4.45 19.25
N ALA A 121 -16.10 5.08 18.53
CA ALA A 121 -15.82 6.32 17.82
C ALA A 121 -15.66 7.46 18.84
N ALA A 122 -14.42 7.69 19.26
CA ALA A 122 -14.06 8.66 20.28
C ALA A 122 -12.79 9.43 19.91
N VAL A 123 -12.64 10.64 20.46
CA VAL A 123 -11.60 11.58 20.06
C VAL A 123 -11.00 12.31 21.26
N GLU A 124 -9.69 12.52 21.24
CA GLU A 124 -9.00 13.55 22.01
C GLU A 124 -8.72 14.73 21.09
N ALA A 125 -9.17 15.92 21.44
CA ALA A 125 -8.92 17.14 20.69
C ALA A 125 -8.31 18.22 21.59
N VAL A 126 -7.30 18.92 21.08
CA VAL A 126 -6.61 20.03 21.74
C VAL A 126 -6.64 21.23 20.82
N VAL A 127 -7.17 22.36 21.31
CA VAL A 127 -7.21 23.63 20.60
C VAL A 127 -6.24 24.60 21.30
N TYR A 128 -5.32 25.18 20.55
CA TYR A 128 -4.34 26.12 21.08
C TYR A 128 -4.02 27.24 20.10
N SER A 129 -3.57 28.38 20.61
CA SER A 129 -2.96 29.45 19.82
C SER A 129 -1.44 29.39 19.93
N ARG A 130 -0.76 29.83 18.87
CA ARG A 130 0.69 29.84 18.79
C ARG A 130 1.18 31.14 18.17
N LEU A 131 2.15 31.78 18.83
CA LEU A 131 2.84 32.95 18.35
C LEU A 131 4.34 32.66 18.26
N GLU A 132 4.90 32.82 17.06
CA GLU A 132 6.36 32.73 16.86
C GLU A 132 7.01 34.03 17.35
N THR A 133 7.95 33.90 18.29
CA THR A 133 8.73 35.05 18.80
C THR A 133 10.22 34.77 18.60
N PRO A 134 11.10 35.79 18.64
CA PRO A 134 12.55 35.56 18.57
C PRO A 134 13.12 34.68 19.71
N ALA A 135 12.40 34.58 20.82
CA ALA A 135 12.75 33.74 21.95
C ALA A 135 12.22 32.30 21.87
N GLY A 136 11.42 32.01 20.84
CA GLY A 136 10.74 30.73 20.63
C GLY A 136 9.23 30.89 20.48
N ALA A 137 8.52 29.78 20.29
CA ALA A 137 7.06 29.80 20.15
C ALA A 137 6.37 29.94 21.53
N GLU A 138 5.48 30.90 21.64
CA GLU A 138 4.53 31.01 22.77
C GLU A 138 3.28 30.22 22.39
N VAL A 139 2.86 29.28 23.24
CA VAL A 139 1.68 28.42 23.05
C VAL A 139 0.71 28.65 24.19
N GLU A 140 -0.53 28.94 23.86
CA GLU A 140 -1.63 29.11 24.82
C GLU A 140 -2.69 28.03 24.56
N LEU A 141 -2.96 27.21 25.58
CA LEU A 141 -4.03 26.22 25.52
C LEU A 141 -5.39 26.92 25.62
N LEU A 142 -6.22 26.79 24.61
CA LEU A 142 -7.56 27.36 24.56
C LEU A 142 -8.62 26.39 25.05
N CYS A 143 -8.50 25.11 24.68
CA CYS A 143 -9.46 24.08 25.04
C CYS A 143 -8.86 22.67 24.85
N ARG A 144 -9.30 21.73 25.70
CA ARG A 144 -9.09 20.27 25.51
C ARG A 144 -10.44 19.59 25.61
N SER A 145 -10.60 18.50 24.85
CA SER A 145 -11.84 17.73 24.92
C SER A 145 -12.02 17.04 26.26
N ASP A 146 -13.22 17.23 26.83
CA ASP A 146 -13.68 16.63 28.06
C ASP A 146 -15.23 16.51 28.06
N SER A 147 -15.83 16.17 29.21
CA SER A 147 -17.26 16.00 29.35
C SER A 147 -18.08 17.32 29.20
N THR A 148 -17.43 18.49 29.14
CA THR A 148 -18.11 19.77 28.85
C THR A 148 -18.40 19.94 27.35
N TRP A 149 -17.77 19.18 26.50
CA TRP A 149 -18.12 19.14 25.10
C TRP A 149 -19.51 18.56 24.90
N GLN A 150 -20.10 18.82 23.74
CA GLN A 150 -21.39 18.27 23.35
C GLN A 150 -21.21 17.21 22.32
N ALA A 151 -21.98 16.12 22.42
CA ALA A 151 -22.00 15.04 21.49
C ALA A 151 -23.44 14.76 21.01
N SER A 152 -23.57 14.24 19.79
CA SER A 152 -24.84 13.84 19.19
C SER A 152 -24.62 12.65 18.27
N PRO A 153 -25.56 11.67 18.19
CA PRO A 153 -25.62 10.77 17.05
C PRO A 153 -25.72 11.57 15.75
N SER A 154 -25.25 11.00 14.66
CA SER A 154 -25.36 11.60 13.33
C SER A 154 -26.33 10.82 12.45
N PRO A 155 -26.72 11.35 11.27
CA PRO A 155 -27.54 10.60 10.30
C PRO A 155 -26.80 9.43 9.64
N TYR A 156 -25.49 9.29 9.79
CA TYR A 156 -24.71 8.17 9.25
C TYR A 156 -24.66 6.99 10.23
N ALA A 157 -24.56 5.78 9.68
CA ALA A 157 -24.22 4.53 10.37
C ALA A 157 -23.58 3.56 9.37
N TYR A 158 -22.88 2.53 9.82
CA TYR A 158 -22.37 1.48 8.96
C TYR A 158 -23.42 0.40 8.66
N THR A 159 -23.30 -0.22 7.48
CA THR A 159 -24.15 -1.36 7.08
C THR A 159 -23.48 -2.71 7.29
N GLY A 160 -22.15 -2.74 7.46
CA GLY A 160 -21.35 -3.95 7.63
C GLY A 160 -20.76 -4.12 9.02
N SER A 161 -20.05 -5.22 9.22
CA SER A 161 -19.41 -5.56 10.51
C SER A 161 -17.94 -5.12 10.62
N TRP A 162 -17.36 -4.51 9.59
CA TRP A 162 -15.93 -4.15 9.50
C TRP A 162 -14.99 -5.36 9.68
N GLN A 163 -15.36 -6.45 9.07
CA GLN A 163 -14.53 -7.65 8.98
C GLN A 163 -14.31 -8.00 7.50
N PRO A 164 -13.25 -8.73 7.16
CA PRO A 164 -13.05 -9.22 5.80
C PRO A 164 -14.32 -9.84 5.23
N LEU A 165 -14.62 -9.51 3.97
CA LEU A 165 -15.83 -9.91 3.23
C LEU A 165 -17.17 -9.33 3.78
N GLN A 166 -17.12 -8.45 4.80
CA GLN A 166 -18.29 -7.90 5.48
C GLN A 166 -18.13 -6.41 5.82
N PHE A 167 -17.40 -5.64 5.03
CA PHE A 167 -17.23 -4.21 5.29
C PHE A 167 -18.52 -3.42 5.09
N GLY A 168 -19.37 -3.83 4.15
CA GLY A 168 -20.68 -3.24 3.89
C GLY A 168 -20.60 -1.88 3.18
N GLY A 169 -20.98 -0.82 3.86
CA GLY A 169 -21.00 0.55 3.36
C GLY A 169 -21.52 1.51 4.43
N GLU A 170 -22.08 2.62 4.01
CA GLU A 170 -22.69 3.61 4.90
C GLU A 170 -24.20 3.71 4.66
N ARG A 171 -24.95 3.89 5.75
CA ARG A 171 -26.37 4.24 5.74
C ARG A 171 -26.53 5.69 6.16
N TYR A 172 -27.18 6.51 5.34
CA TYR A 172 -27.57 7.85 5.67
C TYR A 172 -29.09 7.94 5.86
N ASP A 173 -29.56 8.40 7.01
CA ASP A 173 -30.99 8.60 7.29
C ASP A 173 -31.28 10.10 7.41
N ALA A 174 -31.89 10.69 6.38
CA ALA A 174 -32.18 12.13 6.32
C ALA A 174 -33.19 12.60 7.40
N ARG A 175 -33.89 11.66 8.03
CA ARG A 175 -34.88 11.93 9.10
C ARG A 175 -34.21 12.19 10.45
N VAL A 176 -32.97 11.69 10.65
CA VAL A 176 -32.21 11.88 11.89
C VAL A 176 -31.74 13.32 11.99
N LYS A 177 -32.07 13.96 13.11
CA LYS A 177 -31.61 15.31 13.44
C LYS A 177 -30.70 15.27 14.66
N PRO A 178 -29.66 16.13 14.75
CA PRO A 178 -28.77 16.16 15.89
C PRO A 178 -29.50 16.36 17.20
N GLN A 179 -29.11 15.57 18.23
CA GLN A 179 -29.62 15.67 19.61
C GLN A 179 -28.42 15.86 20.54
N TRP A 180 -28.05 17.13 20.76
CA TRP A 180 -26.88 17.50 21.52
C TRP A 180 -27.05 17.27 23.03
N ARG A 181 -26.06 16.61 23.63
CA ARG A 181 -25.97 16.30 25.06
C ARG A 181 -24.48 16.32 25.47
N PRO A 182 -24.17 16.39 26.81
CA PRO A 182 -22.78 16.29 27.24
C PRO A 182 -22.07 15.07 26.66
N ALA A 183 -20.85 15.23 26.22
CA ALA A 183 -20.04 14.15 25.70
C ALA A 183 -19.70 13.12 26.79
N ALA A 184 -19.67 11.86 26.44
CA ALA A 184 -19.23 10.80 27.33
C ALA A 184 -17.72 10.60 27.20
N THR A 185 -17.04 10.36 28.30
CA THR A 185 -15.61 10.08 28.34
C THR A 185 -15.33 8.59 28.19
N TYR A 186 -14.20 8.27 27.53
CA TYR A 186 -13.66 6.94 27.36
C TYR A 186 -12.18 6.94 27.70
N GLU A 187 -11.77 6.13 28.65
CA GLU A 187 -10.37 5.99 29.06
C GLU A 187 -9.69 4.89 28.22
N ALA A 188 -8.54 5.19 27.62
CA ALA A 188 -7.73 4.28 26.84
C ALA A 188 -6.28 4.32 27.36
N GLU A 189 -6.08 3.82 28.58
CA GLU A 189 -4.77 3.82 29.26
C GLU A 189 -3.72 2.98 28.54
N ASP A 190 -4.14 2.00 27.75
CA ASP A 190 -3.32 1.08 26.97
C ASP A 190 -2.90 1.63 25.59
N VAL A 191 -3.39 2.83 25.23
CA VAL A 191 -3.15 3.43 23.92
C VAL A 191 -2.17 4.60 24.01
N VAL A 192 -1.07 4.53 23.25
CA VAL A 192 -0.14 5.65 23.10
C VAL A 192 -0.65 6.58 21.99
N VAL A 193 -0.69 7.89 22.23
CA VAL A 193 -0.96 8.89 21.18
C VAL A 193 0.36 9.40 20.62
N SER A 194 0.54 9.29 19.31
CA SER A 194 1.70 9.79 18.59
C SER A 194 1.31 10.57 17.33
N PRO A 195 2.16 11.47 16.83
CA PRO A 195 1.92 12.13 15.56
C PRO A 195 1.74 11.12 14.42
N GLN A 196 0.87 11.46 13.46
CA GLN A 196 0.80 10.75 12.19
C GLN A 196 1.99 11.14 11.30
N GLU A 197 2.74 10.14 10.81
CA GLU A 197 3.84 10.33 9.87
C GLU A 197 3.37 10.45 8.42
N PHE A 198 2.23 9.87 8.12
CA PHE A 198 1.61 9.81 6.79
C PHE A 198 0.96 11.15 6.40
N ALA A 199 1.19 11.61 5.17
CA ALA A 199 0.63 12.88 4.67
C ALA A 199 -0.91 12.90 4.55
N GLY A 200 -1.55 11.74 4.51
CA GLY A 200 -3.00 11.57 4.44
C GLY A 200 -3.52 11.26 3.03
N ASN A 201 -4.67 10.59 2.98
CA ASN A 201 -5.37 10.33 1.73
C ASN A 201 -6.03 11.61 1.20
N ARG A 202 -6.14 11.71 -0.12
CA ARG A 202 -6.88 12.76 -0.83
C ARG A 202 -7.77 12.17 -1.91
N ILE A 203 -8.67 12.98 -2.43
CA ILE A 203 -9.31 12.68 -3.71
C ILE A 203 -8.26 12.98 -4.78
N VAL A 204 -7.79 11.94 -5.46
CA VAL A 204 -6.73 12.02 -6.47
C VAL A 204 -7.26 12.04 -7.89
N ASP A 205 -8.52 11.59 -8.10
CA ASP A 205 -9.18 11.65 -9.39
C ASP A 205 -10.71 11.71 -9.24
N THR A 206 -11.38 12.18 -10.31
CA THR A 206 -12.85 12.27 -10.39
C THR A 206 -13.31 11.76 -11.75
N LEU A 207 -14.10 10.69 -11.75
CA LEU A 207 -14.59 10.03 -12.95
C LEU A 207 -16.09 10.29 -13.13
N LEU A 208 -16.50 10.60 -14.36
CA LEU A 208 -17.89 10.57 -14.77
C LEU A 208 -18.24 9.18 -15.31
N PRO A 209 -19.51 8.72 -15.16
CA PRO A 209 -19.93 7.48 -15.79
C PRO A 209 -19.76 7.54 -17.32
N GLN A 210 -19.19 6.49 -17.89
CA GLN A 210 -19.08 6.32 -19.35
C GLN A 210 -20.41 5.86 -19.95
N SER A 211 -21.18 5.06 -19.19
CA SER A 211 -22.55 4.68 -19.54
C SER A 211 -23.44 4.66 -18.30
N MET A 212 -24.74 4.75 -18.55
CA MET A 212 -25.81 4.60 -17.56
C MET A 212 -26.94 3.81 -18.21
N ASP A 213 -27.05 2.55 -17.84
CA ASP A 213 -28.01 1.62 -18.40
C ASP A 213 -29.17 1.37 -17.43
N ARG A 214 -30.40 1.36 -17.94
CA ARG A 214 -31.55 0.93 -17.15
C ARG A 214 -31.73 -0.59 -17.29
N LEU A 215 -31.68 -1.28 -16.15
CA LEU A 215 -31.81 -2.73 -16.09
C LEU A 215 -33.32 -3.13 -16.08
N PRO A 216 -33.66 -4.42 -16.37
CA PRO A 216 -35.05 -4.92 -16.38
C PRO A 216 -35.78 -4.72 -15.05
N ASP A 217 -35.08 -4.71 -13.89
CA ASP A 217 -35.66 -4.44 -12.57
C ASP A 217 -35.83 -2.95 -12.27
N SER A 218 -35.67 -2.10 -13.29
CA SER A 218 -35.73 -0.63 -13.22
C SER A 218 -34.59 0.04 -12.45
N SER A 219 -33.60 -0.70 -11.97
CA SER A 219 -32.37 -0.13 -11.43
C SER A 219 -31.52 0.53 -12.54
N LEU A 220 -30.63 1.43 -12.13
CA LEU A 220 -29.65 2.07 -13.00
C LEU A 220 -28.27 1.46 -12.75
N LEU A 221 -27.60 1.00 -13.80
CA LEU A 221 -26.21 0.55 -13.74
C LEU A 221 -25.30 1.60 -14.37
N LEU A 222 -24.40 2.15 -13.58
CA LEU A 222 -23.39 3.11 -14.03
C LEU A 222 -22.06 2.35 -14.24
N ASP A 223 -21.39 2.56 -15.39
CA ASP A 223 -20.04 2.08 -15.66
C ASP A 223 -19.06 3.27 -15.66
N PHE A 224 -18.06 3.25 -14.81
CA PHE A 224 -17.00 4.26 -14.74
C PHE A 224 -15.79 3.93 -15.61
N GLY A 225 -15.83 2.83 -16.35
CA GLY A 225 -14.82 2.42 -17.34
C GLY A 225 -13.58 1.78 -16.76
N ARG A 226 -13.30 1.95 -15.46
CA ARG A 226 -12.19 1.31 -14.73
C ARG A 226 -12.54 1.15 -13.26
N VAL A 227 -11.80 0.28 -12.56
CA VAL A 227 -11.95 0.12 -11.11
C VAL A 227 -11.46 1.37 -10.39
N VAL A 228 -12.18 1.81 -9.37
CA VAL A 228 -11.89 2.97 -8.52
C VAL A 228 -11.84 2.52 -7.08
N THR A 229 -10.83 2.93 -6.32
CA THR A 229 -10.89 2.88 -4.85
C THR A 229 -11.40 4.22 -4.34
N GLY A 230 -12.56 4.24 -3.70
CA GLY A 230 -13.17 5.49 -3.26
C GLY A 230 -14.68 5.36 -3.06
N TRP A 231 -15.45 6.33 -3.52
CA TRP A 231 -16.90 6.34 -3.36
C TRP A 231 -17.63 7.14 -4.42
N LEU A 232 -18.92 6.97 -4.45
CA LEU A 232 -19.83 7.75 -5.27
C LEU A 232 -20.15 9.09 -4.60
N SER A 233 -20.11 10.17 -5.37
CA SER A 233 -20.76 11.44 -5.03
C SER A 233 -21.95 11.60 -5.96
N VAL A 234 -23.15 11.62 -5.41
CA VAL A 234 -24.38 11.56 -6.21
C VAL A 234 -25.43 12.56 -5.77
N ALA A 235 -26.02 13.26 -6.74
CA ALA A 235 -27.23 14.05 -6.58
C ALA A 235 -28.38 13.31 -7.26
N PHE A 236 -29.53 13.17 -6.60
CA PHE A 236 -30.65 12.38 -7.09
C PHE A 236 -32.00 12.82 -6.53
N SER A 237 -33.08 12.40 -7.20
CA SER A 237 -34.43 12.41 -6.65
C SER A 237 -34.86 10.96 -6.37
N PRO A 238 -35.41 10.63 -5.20
CA PRO A 238 -35.92 9.29 -4.95
C PRO A 238 -37.21 9.04 -5.75
N THR A 239 -37.41 7.81 -6.19
CA THR A 239 -38.66 7.38 -6.87
C THR A 239 -39.76 7.08 -5.89
N THR A 240 -39.42 6.68 -4.69
CA THR A 240 -40.31 6.42 -3.56
C THR A 240 -39.73 7.07 -2.29
N ARG A 241 -40.49 7.07 -1.20
CA ARG A 241 -39.98 7.54 0.12
C ARG A 241 -39.41 6.40 0.96
N GLU A 242 -39.13 5.26 0.37
CA GLU A 242 -38.63 4.10 1.10
C GLU A 242 -37.11 4.19 1.26
N VAL A 243 -36.37 3.57 0.36
CA VAL A 243 -34.92 3.44 0.44
C VAL A 243 -34.29 3.59 -0.93
N VAL A 244 -33.18 4.30 -1.02
CA VAL A 244 -32.29 4.30 -2.19
C VAL A 244 -31.06 3.47 -1.85
N THR A 245 -30.74 2.47 -2.67
CA THR A 245 -29.54 1.63 -2.50
C THR A 245 -28.54 1.88 -3.61
N MET A 246 -27.26 1.88 -3.28
CA MET A 246 -26.13 2.02 -4.18
C MET A 246 -25.22 0.83 -3.94
N GLU A 247 -25.23 -0.13 -4.85
CA GLU A 247 -24.48 -1.37 -4.79
C GLU A 247 -23.21 -1.23 -5.65
N TYR A 248 -22.05 -1.44 -5.06
CA TYR A 248 -20.72 -1.26 -5.67
C TYR A 248 -20.18 -2.61 -6.14
N LEU A 249 -19.68 -2.65 -7.39
CA LEU A 249 -19.21 -3.87 -8.03
C LEU A 249 -17.88 -3.60 -8.75
N ASP A 250 -16.87 -4.43 -8.50
CA ASP A 250 -15.59 -4.37 -9.22
C ASP A 250 -15.70 -4.93 -10.66
N HIS A 251 -16.69 -5.80 -10.92
CA HIS A 251 -17.06 -6.28 -12.24
C HIS A 251 -18.57 -6.42 -12.37
N ARG A 252 -19.07 -6.47 -13.60
CA ARG A 252 -20.51 -6.36 -13.92
C ARG A 252 -21.38 -7.46 -13.27
N GLU A 253 -20.81 -8.65 -13.13
CA GLU A 253 -21.49 -9.84 -12.60
C GLU A 253 -21.14 -10.16 -11.15
N ALA A 254 -20.49 -9.21 -10.43
CA ALA A 254 -20.15 -9.41 -9.03
C ALA A 254 -21.40 -9.66 -8.19
N VAL A 255 -21.27 -10.61 -7.27
CA VAL A 255 -22.31 -11.00 -6.31
C VAL A 255 -21.72 -10.96 -4.89
N PRO A 256 -22.54 -10.90 -3.83
CA PRO A 256 -22.00 -10.98 -2.48
C PRO A 256 -21.10 -12.22 -2.29
N PRO A 257 -19.95 -12.09 -1.57
CA PRO A 257 -19.54 -10.96 -0.72
C PRO A 257 -18.84 -9.80 -1.44
N HIS A 258 -18.70 -9.84 -2.77
CA HIS A 258 -17.96 -8.84 -3.55
C HIS A 258 -18.75 -7.55 -3.80
N THR A 259 -20.00 -7.47 -3.37
CA THR A 259 -20.79 -6.26 -3.45
C THR A 259 -20.83 -5.57 -2.10
N GLU A 260 -20.48 -4.30 -2.09
CA GLU A 260 -20.67 -3.42 -0.96
C GLU A 260 -21.85 -2.50 -1.23
N THR A 261 -22.56 -2.04 -0.21
CA THR A 261 -23.82 -1.31 -0.43
C THR A 261 -23.97 -0.14 0.51
N ASP A 262 -24.18 1.05 -0.07
CA ASP A 262 -24.66 2.23 0.65
C ASP A 262 -26.19 2.31 0.61
N ILE A 263 -26.77 2.86 1.68
CA ILE A 263 -28.19 3.01 1.86
C ILE A 263 -28.54 4.46 2.18
N PHE A 264 -29.47 5.05 1.43
CA PHE A 264 -30.01 6.37 1.72
C PHE A 264 -31.50 6.27 2.06
N ILE A 265 -31.90 6.81 3.21
CA ILE A 265 -33.29 6.88 3.65
C ILE A 265 -33.76 8.34 3.56
N PRO A 266 -34.64 8.68 2.60
CA PRO A 266 -35.11 10.03 2.43
C PRO A 266 -36.09 10.47 3.55
N ASP A 267 -36.16 11.76 3.81
CA ASP A 267 -37.23 12.40 4.58
C ASP A 267 -38.38 12.88 3.66
N SER A 268 -38.92 14.05 3.88
CA SER A 268 -39.98 14.63 3.03
C SER A 268 -39.47 15.41 1.82
N GLY A 269 -38.16 15.54 1.65
CA GLY A 269 -37.52 16.24 0.54
C GLY A 269 -37.68 15.53 -0.80
N CYS A 270 -37.31 16.22 -1.89
CA CYS A 270 -37.40 15.69 -3.24
C CYS A 270 -36.06 15.63 -3.99
N ASN A 271 -35.04 16.29 -3.48
CA ASN A 271 -33.70 16.28 -4.05
C ASN A 271 -32.67 16.13 -2.95
N TYR A 272 -31.72 15.24 -3.14
CA TYR A 272 -30.69 14.90 -2.17
C TYR A 272 -29.33 14.84 -2.81
N GLN A 273 -28.31 15.02 -1.93
CA GLN A 273 -26.93 14.69 -2.24
C GLN A 273 -26.44 13.68 -1.22
N PHE A 274 -25.70 12.68 -1.69
CA PHE A 274 -25.06 11.68 -0.85
C PHE A 274 -23.60 11.50 -1.26
N GLN A 275 -22.76 11.27 -0.28
CA GLN A 275 -21.35 10.91 -0.41
C GLN A 275 -20.92 10.21 0.88
N ASN A 276 -20.09 9.16 0.76
CA ASN A 276 -19.48 8.52 1.91
C ASN A 276 -18.56 9.47 2.68
N ARG A 277 -18.36 9.19 3.97
CA ARG A 277 -17.47 9.94 4.87
C ARG A 277 -16.35 9.07 5.42
N PHE A 278 -16.69 7.88 5.93
CA PHE A 278 -15.79 7.03 6.70
C PHE A 278 -15.67 5.63 6.13
N HIS A 279 -16.18 5.41 4.93
CA HIS A 279 -16.11 4.15 4.22
C HIS A 279 -15.65 4.37 2.77
N ALA A 280 -14.81 3.47 2.27
CA ALA A 280 -14.40 3.45 0.86
C ALA A 280 -14.78 2.10 0.25
N HIS A 281 -15.01 2.10 -1.04
CA HIS A 281 -15.34 0.94 -1.86
C HIS A 281 -14.28 0.71 -2.93
N ALA A 282 -14.26 -0.48 -3.54
CA ALA A 282 -13.58 -0.68 -4.82
C ALA A 282 -14.61 -1.12 -5.86
N PHE A 283 -14.74 -0.36 -6.94
CA PHE A 283 -15.80 -0.58 -7.92
C PHE A 283 -15.44 -0.01 -9.29
N ARG A 284 -15.94 -0.66 -10.31
CA ARG A 284 -16.09 -0.10 -11.66
C ARG A 284 -17.55 0.25 -11.93
N TYR A 285 -18.46 -0.53 -11.40
CA TYR A 285 -19.90 -0.36 -11.61
C TYR A 285 -20.59 0.02 -10.32
N VAL A 286 -21.66 0.81 -10.45
CA VAL A 286 -22.58 1.09 -9.33
C VAL A 286 -24.02 0.84 -9.81
N ARG A 287 -24.71 -0.06 -9.12
CA ARG A 287 -26.15 -0.32 -9.35
C ARG A 287 -26.97 0.50 -8.37
N ILE A 288 -27.85 1.38 -8.88
CA ILE A 288 -28.68 2.26 -8.05
C ILE A 288 -30.15 1.88 -8.19
N LYS A 289 -30.81 1.64 -7.06
CA LYS A 289 -32.27 1.39 -6.98
C LYS A 289 -32.95 2.49 -6.20
N GLY A 290 -34.20 2.82 -6.58
CA GLY A 290 -35.02 3.78 -5.87
C GLY A 290 -34.76 5.25 -6.19
N ALA A 291 -33.91 5.56 -7.19
CA ALA A 291 -33.56 6.93 -7.58
C ALA A 291 -33.85 7.23 -9.05
N CYS A 292 -34.10 8.50 -9.35
CA CYS A 292 -34.20 9.04 -10.70
C CYS A 292 -33.53 10.45 -10.73
N ARG A 293 -33.44 11.05 -11.93
CA ARG A 293 -32.78 12.36 -12.13
C ARG A 293 -31.40 12.41 -11.51
N LEU A 294 -30.58 11.43 -11.87
CA LEU A 294 -29.30 11.16 -11.27
C LEU A 294 -28.18 11.97 -11.92
N GLN A 295 -27.32 12.58 -11.11
CA GLN A 295 -26.00 13.07 -11.48
C GLN A 295 -24.97 12.43 -10.54
N ALA A 296 -24.05 11.66 -11.10
CA ALA A 296 -23.09 10.90 -10.33
C ALA A 296 -21.67 11.10 -10.82
N LYS A 297 -20.73 11.04 -9.89
CA LYS A 297 -19.31 10.94 -10.16
C LYS A 297 -18.65 10.01 -9.15
N ALA A 298 -17.68 9.22 -9.59
CA ALA A 298 -16.82 8.46 -8.70
C ALA A 298 -15.64 9.34 -8.26
N LEU A 299 -15.34 9.33 -6.98
CA LEU A 299 -14.21 10.02 -6.38
C LEU A 299 -13.17 8.97 -5.99
N GLN A 300 -12.04 8.94 -6.70
CA GLN A 300 -10.93 8.07 -6.36
C GLN A 300 -10.11 8.68 -5.23
N ILE A 301 -9.86 7.90 -4.20
CA ILE A 301 -8.99 8.27 -3.09
C ILE A 301 -7.63 7.58 -3.22
N GLY A 302 -6.60 8.17 -2.64
CA GLY A 302 -5.27 7.56 -2.58
C GLY A 302 -4.27 8.43 -1.83
N ALA A 303 -3.13 7.83 -1.53
CA ALA A 303 -1.94 8.51 -1.03
C ALA A 303 -1.10 9.05 -2.19
N VAL A 304 -1.21 8.44 -3.36
CA VAL A 304 -0.46 8.79 -4.57
C VAL A 304 -1.41 9.13 -5.71
N ASP A 305 -1.03 10.12 -6.50
CA ASP A 305 -1.73 10.48 -7.73
C ASP A 305 -1.28 9.52 -8.85
N PRO A 306 -2.18 8.77 -9.50
CA PRO A 306 -1.84 7.82 -10.57
C PRO A 306 -1.18 8.49 -11.79
N THR A 307 -1.41 9.79 -11.99
CA THR A 307 -0.83 10.56 -13.11
C THR A 307 0.56 11.11 -12.80
N SER A 308 0.98 11.09 -11.53
CA SER A 308 2.28 11.57 -11.08
C SER A 308 3.34 10.45 -11.02
N GLY A 309 4.54 10.81 -10.55
CA GLY A 309 5.64 9.87 -10.29
C GLY A 309 6.37 9.43 -11.53
N ALA A 310 6.95 8.24 -11.49
CA ALA A 310 7.73 7.68 -12.58
C ALA A 310 6.89 7.44 -13.84
N THR A 311 7.50 7.63 -15.01
CA THR A 311 6.87 7.41 -16.31
C THR A 311 7.63 6.36 -17.10
N PHE A 312 6.92 5.60 -17.92
CA PHE A 312 7.50 4.63 -18.83
C PHE A 312 6.67 4.57 -20.12
N ALA A 313 7.34 4.45 -21.25
CA ALA A 313 6.74 4.13 -22.54
C ALA A 313 7.77 3.41 -23.43
N CYS A 314 7.30 2.50 -24.26
CA CYS A 314 8.12 1.83 -25.27
C CYS A 314 7.33 1.63 -26.56
N SER A 315 7.98 1.08 -27.60
CA SER A 315 7.33 0.82 -28.89
C SER A 315 6.34 -0.34 -28.88
N ASP A 316 6.26 -1.15 -27.81
CA ASP A 316 5.31 -2.26 -27.68
C ASP A 316 4.10 -1.86 -26.81
N ALA A 317 2.93 -1.77 -27.44
CA ALA A 317 1.69 -1.37 -26.78
C ALA A 317 1.26 -2.35 -25.68
N ARG A 318 1.60 -3.65 -25.78
CA ARG A 318 1.26 -4.68 -24.78
C ARG A 318 2.05 -4.46 -23.50
N LEU A 319 3.34 -4.16 -23.61
CA LEU A 319 4.22 -3.86 -22.48
C LEU A 319 3.79 -2.55 -21.79
N ASN A 320 3.42 -1.53 -22.57
CA ASN A 320 2.86 -0.28 -22.03
C ASN A 320 1.58 -0.55 -21.25
N ALA A 321 0.66 -1.36 -21.78
CA ALA A 321 -0.60 -1.69 -21.10
C ALA A 321 -0.37 -2.42 -19.77
N ILE A 322 0.61 -3.33 -19.69
CA ILE A 322 0.97 -4.03 -18.45
C ILE A 322 1.60 -3.05 -17.45
N HIS A 323 2.53 -2.20 -17.89
CA HIS A 323 3.11 -1.18 -17.04
C HIS A 323 2.04 -0.27 -16.43
N ASP A 324 1.13 0.26 -17.25
CA ASP A 324 0.08 1.18 -16.82
C ASP A 324 -0.94 0.49 -15.89
N MET A 325 -1.27 -0.77 -16.15
CA MET A 325 -2.10 -1.60 -15.29
C MET A 325 -1.48 -1.76 -13.89
N VAL A 326 -0.20 -2.12 -13.81
CA VAL A 326 0.54 -2.27 -12.54
C VAL A 326 0.59 -0.95 -11.79
N LYS A 327 0.97 0.14 -12.46
CA LYS A 327 1.04 1.48 -11.87
C LYS A 327 -0.32 1.92 -11.33
N TYR A 328 -1.37 1.76 -12.12
CA TYR A 328 -2.73 2.13 -11.73
C TYR A 328 -3.23 1.29 -10.55
N THR A 329 -3.01 -0.02 -10.58
CA THR A 329 -3.36 -0.90 -9.45
C THR A 329 -2.72 -0.44 -8.15
N LEU A 330 -1.42 -0.18 -8.15
CA LEU A 330 -0.71 0.30 -6.95
C LEU A 330 -1.24 1.64 -6.45
N SER A 331 -1.72 2.52 -7.34
CA SER A 331 -2.38 3.77 -6.91
C SER A 331 -3.72 3.53 -6.21
N CYS A 332 -4.47 2.51 -6.63
CA CYS A 332 -5.73 2.09 -5.99
C CYS A 332 -5.50 1.43 -4.63
N LEU A 333 -4.34 0.83 -4.40
CA LEU A 333 -4.02 0.05 -3.20
C LEU A 333 -3.27 0.85 -2.14
N THR A 334 -2.70 2.02 -2.48
CA THR A 334 -1.89 2.82 -1.55
C THR A 334 -2.74 3.91 -0.91
N PHE A 335 -3.26 3.62 0.30
CA PHE A 335 -4.03 4.56 1.11
C PHE A 335 -4.02 4.14 2.59
N SER A 336 -4.57 4.96 3.48
CA SER A 336 -4.68 4.68 4.92
C SER A 336 -3.35 4.55 5.66
N GLY A 337 -2.22 4.94 5.06
CA GLY A 337 -0.89 4.88 5.66
C GLY A 337 -0.14 3.57 5.43
N TYR A 338 -0.63 2.72 4.52
CA TYR A 338 0.01 1.48 4.06
C TYR A 338 -0.49 1.09 2.67
N MET A 339 0.00 0.00 2.13
CA MET A 339 -0.51 -0.60 0.92
C MET A 339 -1.38 -1.80 1.29
N VAL A 340 -2.63 -1.80 0.86
CA VAL A 340 -3.57 -2.91 1.10
C VAL A 340 -3.38 -4.02 0.06
N ASP A 341 -3.80 -5.23 0.40
CA ASP A 341 -3.96 -6.36 -0.52
C ASP A 341 -5.01 -6.06 -1.59
N CYS A 342 -6.22 -5.74 -1.14
CA CYS A 342 -7.34 -5.29 -1.96
C CYS A 342 -8.24 -4.30 -1.18
N PRO A 343 -8.92 -3.35 -1.86
CA PRO A 343 -9.59 -2.26 -1.13
C PRO A 343 -10.99 -2.61 -0.60
N HIS A 344 -11.60 -3.72 -1.01
CA HIS A 344 -12.99 -4.03 -0.69
C HIS A 344 -13.20 -5.36 0.06
N LEU A 345 -12.31 -6.37 -0.10
CA LEU A 345 -12.52 -7.67 0.55
C LEU A 345 -11.84 -7.78 1.91
N GLU A 346 -10.56 -7.36 2.04
CA GLU A 346 -9.80 -7.53 3.27
C GLU A 346 -9.20 -6.24 3.80
N ARG A 347 -8.71 -5.34 2.95
CA ARG A 347 -8.15 -4.02 3.30
C ARG A 347 -6.95 -4.08 4.25
N MET A 348 -6.16 -5.14 4.17
CA MET A 348 -5.10 -5.38 5.14
C MET A 348 -3.72 -5.09 4.57
N GLY A 349 -2.82 -4.61 5.44
CA GLY A 349 -1.41 -4.40 5.12
C GLY A 349 -0.59 -5.68 5.22
N TYR A 350 -0.86 -6.67 4.36
CA TYR A 350 -0.11 -7.92 4.37
C TYR A 350 1.36 -7.71 3.98
N GLY A 351 2.27 -8.28 4.79
CA GLY A 351 3.70 -8.18 4.53
C GLY A 351 4.15 -8.95 3.30
N GLY A 352 3.44 -10.02 2.90
CA GLY A 352 3.70 -10.75 1.66
C GLY A 352 3.46 -9.86 0.45
N ASP A 353 2.31 -9.19 0.39
CA ASP A 353 1.96 -8.19 -0.62
C ASP A 353 2.95 -7.03 -0.61
N GLY A 354 3.31 -6.57 0.60
CA GLY A 354 4.37 -5.59 0.79
C GLY A 354 5.68 -6.02 0.15
N ASN A 355 6.15 -7.22 0.44
CA ASN A 355 7.41 -7.74 -0.12
C ASN A 355 7.35 -7.92 -1.63
N SER A 356 6.19 -8.35 -2.15
CA SER A 356 6.00 -8.52 -3.60
C SER A 356 6.14 -7.19 -4.34
N SER A 357 5.59 -6.09 -3.83
CA SER A 357 5.39 -4.86 -4.62
C SER A 357 6.19 -3.65 -4.15
N THR A 358 6.84 -3.68 -2.98
CA THR A 358 7.59 -2.53 -2.42
C THR A 358 8.59 -1.95 -3.41
N ASN A 359 9.35 -2.79 -4.10
CA ASN A 359 10.37 -2.32 -5.03
C ASN A 359 9.76 -1.56 -6.22
N THR A 360 8.61 -2.03 -6.73
CA THR A 360 7.84 -1.35 -7.77
C THR A 360 7.25 -0.04 -7.23
N LEU A 361 6.56 -0.08 -6.09
CA LEU A 361 5.90 1.10 -5.51
C LEU A 361 6.90 2.23 -5.24
N GLN A 362 8.05 1.92 -4.61
CA GLN A 362 9.11 2.89 -4.33
C GLN A 362 9.87 3.35 -5.59
N THR A 363 9.80 2.58 -6.68
CA THR A 363 10.29 3.03 -7.98
C THR A 363 9.36 4.07 -8.59
N LEU A 364 8.04 3.87 -8.44
CA LEU A 364 7.02 4.71 -9.05
C LEU A 364 6.82 6.06 -8.35
N TRP A 365 6.84 6.11 -7.02
CA TRP A 365 6.57 7.33 -6.26
C TRP A 365 7.49 7.50 -5.05
N ASP A 366 7.55 8.71 -4.52
CA ASP A 366 8.09 8.96 -3.17
C ASP A 366 6.99 8.66 -2.14
N VAL A 367 7.09 7.53 -1.49
CA VAL A 367 6.15 7.02 -0.49
C VAL A 367 6.82 6.82 0.89
N ARG A 368 7.87 7.62 1.19
CA ARG A 368 8.61 7.51 2.46
C ARG A 368 7.73 7.68 3.69
N ASP A 369 6.80 8.62 3.66
CA ASP A 369 5.85 8.86 4.75
C ASP A 369 4.90 7.68 4.97
N THR A 370 4.42 7.05 3.90
CA THR A 370 3.61 5.82 3.95
C THR A 370 4.39 4.69 4.63
N TYR A 371 5.66 4.48 4.25
CA TYR A 371 6.48 3.42 4.86
C TYR A 371 6.84 3.73 6.32
N ARG A 372 7.06 4.99 6.70
CA ARG A 372 7.25 5.37 8.10
C ARG A 372 6.03 5.04 8.94
N GLN A 373 4.85 5.38 8.46
CA GLN A 373 3.60 5.04 9.13
C GLN A 373 3.36 3.53 9.18
N TRP A 374 3.62 2.82 8.11
CA TRP A 374 3.43 1.37 8.03
C TRP A 374 4.40 0.61 8.95
N MET A 375 5.66 0.99 8.98
CA MET A 375 6.65 0.38 9.88
C MET A 375 6.34 0.61 11.36
N GLN A 376 5.73 1.74 11.71
CA GLN A 376 5.24 1.95 13.08
C GLN A 376 4.16 0.92 13.47
N ALA A 377 3.26 0.56 12.54
CA ALA A 377 2.27 -0.48 12.80
C ALA A 377 2.92 -1.87 12.96
N TRP A 378 3.96 -2.19 12.21
CA TRP A 378 4.74 -3.43 12.39
C TRP A 378 5.46 -3.49 13.73
N HIS A 379 6.05 -2.37 14.16
CA HIS A 379 6.61 -2.25 15.50
C HIS A 379 5.57 -2.52 16.60
N ASP A 380 4.41 -1.88 16.52
CA ASP A 380 3.32 -2.04 17.49
C ASP A 380 2.74 -3.48 17.50
N ALA A 381 2.82 -4.19 16.39
CA ALA A 381 2.36 -5.57 16.24
C ALA A 381 3.38 -6.62 16.71
N LEU A 382 4.65 -6.24 16.94
CA LEU A 382 5.70 -7.17 17.38
C LEU A 382 5.42 -7.69 18.78
N ARG A 383 5.41 -9.02 18.93
CA ARG A 383 5.17 -9.68 20.18
C ARG A 383 6.42 -9.78 21.07
N PRO A 384 6.25 -10.01 22.39
CA PRO A 384 7.39 -10.11 23.31
C PRO A 384 8.40 -11.20 22.95
N ASP A 385 7.98 -12.28 22.33
CA ASP A 385 8.83 -13.41 21.89
C ASP A 385 9.50 -13.17 20.52
N GLY A 386 9.24 -12.05 19.86
CA GLY A 386 9.77 -11.71 18.55
C GLY A 386 8.90 -12.18 17.37
N ASP A 387 7.78 -12.85 17.66
CA ASP A 387 6.80 -13.24 16.64
C ASP A 387 6.04 -12.02 16.08
N LEU A 388 5.61 -12.12 14.84
CA LEU A 388 4.82 -11.12 14.14
C LEU A 388 3.57 -11.75 13.50
N PRO A 389 2.48 -11.00 13.36
CA PRO A 389 1.41 -11.36 12.44
C PRO A 389 1.90 -11.26 11.00
N TYR A 390 1.07 -11.61 10.02
CA TYR A 390 1.41 -11.42 8.63
C TYR A 390 0.79 -10.19 7.96
N ALA A 391 0.05 -9.44 8.73
CA ALA A 391 -0.41 -8.10 8.36
C ALA A 391 -0.24 -7.13 9.53
N ALA A 392 0.07 -5.87 9.23
CA ALA A 392 0.02 -4.77 10.19
C ALA A 392 -0.50 -3.50 9.46
N PRO A 393 -1.47 -2.77 10.04
CA PRO A 393 -2.16 -3.05 11.30
C PRO A 393 -2.86 -4.40 11.26
N ALA A 394 -2.80 -5.16 12.36
CA ALA A 394 -3.25 -6.55 12.39
C ALA A 394 -4.37 -6.78 13.39
N PHE A 395 -5.39 -7.51 12.97
CA PHE A 395 -6.35 -8.17 13.84
C PHE A 395 -6.42 -9.69 13.57
N ARG A 396 -5.62 -10.19 12.60
CA ARG A 396 -5.44 -11.61 12.33
C ARG A 396 -4.00 -12.01 12.59
N THR A 397 -3.83 -13.23 13.03
CA THR A 397 -2.54 -13.84 13.30
C THR A 397 -2.28 -14.95 12.29
N GLY A 398 -1.04 -15.15 11.93
CA GLY A 398 -0.64 -16.21 11.02
C GLY A 398 0.41 -15.77 10.01
N GLY A 399 0.72 -16.62 9.07
CA GLY A 399 1.63 -16.41 7.96
C GLY A 399 2.93 -17.17 8.07
N GLY A 400 3.79 -16.95 7.07
CA GLY A 400 5.13 -17.48 6.98
C GLY A 400 6.18 -16.39 7.04
N PRO A 401 7.46 -16.76 7.02
CA PRO A 401 8.57 -15.81 7.03
C PRO A 401 8.48 -14.73 5.95
N TYR A 402 7.93 -15.05 4.77
CA TYR A 402 7.80 -14.07 3.68
C TYR A 402 6.88 -12.90 4.04
N TRP A 403 5.81 -13.13 4.82
CA TRP A 403 4.93 -12.05 5.31
C TRP A 403 5.58 -11.27 6.44
N GLN A 404 6.07 -11.97 7.45
CA GLN A 404 6.66 -11.36 8.65
C GLN A 404 7.95 -10.59 8.37
N GLY A 405 8.79 -11.09 7.46
CA GLY A 405 10.08 -10.49 7.14
C GLY A 405 9.99 -9.18 6.36
N PHE A 406 8.79 -8.69 6.07
CA PHE A 406 8.57 -7.32 5.61
C PHE A 406 9.19 -6.29 6.55
N ILE A 407 9.23 -6.59 7.87
CA ILE A 407 9.89 -5.75 8.88
C ILE A 407 11.39 -5.51 8.57
N VAL A 408 12.05 -6.47 7.91
CA VAL A 408 13.47 -6.36 7.49
C VAL A 408 13.59 -5.75 6.09
N LYS A 409 12.75 -6.22 5.16
CA LYS A 409 12.88 -5.85 3.74
C LYS A 409 12.49 -4.40 3.45
N ALA A 410 11.44 -3.90 4.08
CA ALA A 410 10.96 -2.54 3.84
C ALA A 410 11.97 -1.45 4.24
N PRO A 411 12.63 -1.48 5.44
CA PRO A 411 13.68 -0.55 5.79
C PRO A 411 14.88 -0.57 4.84
N TRP A 412 15.35 -1.75 4.46
CA TRP A 412 16.47 -1.88 3.52
C TRP A 412 16.14 -1.30 2.14
N ARG A 413 14.98 -1.65 1.58
CA ARG A 413 14.53 -1.13 0.27
C ARG A 413 14.31 0.38 0.29
N SER A 414 13.75 0.93 1.38
CA SER A 414 13.61 2.38 1.56
C SER A 414 14.96 3.09 1.60
N TYR A 415 15.95 2.51 2.27
CA TYR A 415 17.32 3.03 2.25
C TYR A 415 17.92 3.01 0.85
N VAL A 416 17.82 1.91 0.11
CA VAL A 416 18.36 1.80 -1.25
C VAL A 416 17.69 2.80 -2.20
N ASN A 417 16.35 2.92 -2.15
CA ASN A 417 15.59 3.78 -3.07
C ASN A 417 15.63 5.27 -2.72
N TYR A 418 15.73 5.64 -1.44
CA TYR A 418 15.61 7.03 -1.00
C TYR A 418 16.83 7.57 -0.25
N GLY A 419 17.77 6.72 0.16
CA GLY A 419 18.88 7.10 1.03
C GLY A 419 18.43 7.39 2.48
N ASP A 420 17.18 7.08 2.83
CA ASP A 420 16.62 7.33 4.16
C ASP A 420 16.89 6.14 5.08
N SER A 421 17.87 6.29 5.97
CA SER A 421 18.25 5.27 6.95
C SER A 421 17.39 5.29 8.23
N SER A 422 16.45 6.21 8.37
CA SER A 422 15.69 6.41 9.62
C SER A 422 14.97 5.14 10.09
N LEU A 423 14.34 4.39 9.17
CA LEU A 423 13.67 3.14 9.51
C LEU A 423 14.61 2.06 10.02
N ILE A 424 15.84 2.02 9.51
CA ILE A 424 16.87 1.08 9.98
C ILE A 424 17.24 1.37 11.42
N PHE A 425 17.54 2.63 11.75
CA PHE A 425 17.90 3.01 13.12
C PHE A 425 16.75 2.87 14.11
N LEU A 426 15.52 3.19 13.69
CA LEU A 426 14.35 3.13 14.57
C LEU A 426 13.94 1.69 14.91
N TYR A 427 14.06 0.75 13.97
CA TYR A 427 13.50 -0.60 14.09
C TYR A 427 14.56 -1.71 14.05
N TYR A 428 15.86 -1.37 14.26
CA TYR A 428 16.94 -2.35 14.23
C TYR A 428 16.72 -3.51 15.20
N ASP A 429 16.38 -3.20 16.44
CA ASP A 429 16.15 -4.20 17.48
C ASP A 429 14.91 -5.09 17.19
N ASP A 430 13.87 -4.54 16.57
CA ASP A 430 12.69 -5.30 16.18
C ASP A 430 13.02 -6.31 15.08
N MET A 431 13.78 -5.90 14.07
CA MET A 431 14.26 -6.78 13.00
C MET A 431 15.14 -7.90 13.55
N LYS A 432 16.04 -7.58 14.48
CA LYS A 432 16.91 -8.56 15.16
C LYS A 432 16.09 -9.57 15.97
N ARG A 433 15.14 -9.10 16.76
CA ARG A 433 14.23 -9.95 17.58
C ARG A 433 13.42 -10.90 16.71
N TRP A 434 12.92 -10.43 15.56
CA TRP A 434 12.21 -11.29 14.62
C TRP A 434 13.14 -12.37 14.05
N LEU A 435 14.37 -12.05 13.64
CA LEU A 435 15.34 -13.05 13.16
C LEU A 435 15.74 -14.06 14.23
N GLU A 436 15.82 -13.65 15.48
CA GLU A 436 16.03 -14.57 16.61
C GLU A 436 14.83 -15.51 16.82
N TYR A 437 13.60 -15.00 16.62
CA TYR A 437 12.40 -15.84 16.62
C TYR A 437 12.46 -16.89 15.50
N ILE A 438 12.77 -16.49 14.27
CA ILE A 438 12.91 -17.39 13.12
C ILE A 438 13.98 -18.46 13.35
N GLU A 439 15.11 -18.12 14.00
CA GLU A 439 16.14 -19.11 14.33
C GLU A 439 15.59 -20.21 15.25
N ARG A 440 14.79 -19.84 16.25
CA ARG A 440 14.16 -20.81 17.16
C ARG A 440 13.11 -21.69 16.47
N GLN A 441 12.57 -21.26 15.34
CA GLN A 441 11.62 -22.02 14.51
C GLN A 441 12.34 -22.85 13.43
N SER A 442 13.66 -22.82 13.36
CA SER A 442 14.45 -23.51 12.33
C SER A 442 15.06 -24.81 12.90
N VAL A 443 15.15 -25.84 12.07
CA VAL A 443 15.85 -27.08 12.36
C VAL A 443 16.94 -27.29 11.30
N ASP A 444 18.17 -27.47 11.73
CA ASP A 444 19.33 -27.65 10.84
C ASP A 444 19.47 -26.54 9.76
N GLY A 445 19.11 -25.31 10.12
CA GLY A 445 19.16 -24.14 9.23
C GLY A 445 17.93 -23.97 8.31
N ILE A 446 16.99 -24.90 8.33
CA ILE A 446 15.76 -24.83 7.52
C ILE A 446 14.58 -24.42 8.39
N VAL A 447 13.88 -23.37 7.98
CA VAL A 447 12.69 -22.88 8.67
C VAL A 447 11.58 -23.93 8.59
N GLN A 448 10.94 -24.22 9.74
CA GLN A 448 9.89 -25.23 9.84
C GLN A 448 8.51 -24.57 9.91
N PRO A 449 7.44 -25.28 9.50
CA PRO A 449 6.07 -24.85 9.73
C PRO A 449 5.81 -24.60 11.22
N TRP A 450 4.97 -23.60 11.49
CA TRP A 450 4.65 -23.19 12.84
C TRP A 450 3.99 -24.32 13.64
N LYS A 451 4.44 -24.53 14.87
CA LYS A 451 3.84 -25.52 15.80
C LYS A 451 2.56 -24.99 16.45
N ASP A 452 2.49 -23.69 16.68
CA ASP A 452 1.33 -23.03 17.27
C ASP A 452 0.33 -22.67 16.14
N THR A 453 -0.56 -23.61 15.82
CA THR A 453 -1.57 -23.45 14.76
C THR A 453 -2.76 -22.57 15.16
N GLU A 454 -2.93 -22.25 16.46
CA GLU A 454 -3.93 -21.29 16.93
C GLU A 454 -3.47 -19.87 16.58
N ARG A 455 -2.17 -19.61 16.74
CA ARG A 455 -1.55 -18.32 16.42
C ARG A 455 -1.24 -18.17 14.92
N HIS A 456 -0.96 -19.27 14.23
CA HIS A 456 -0.49 -19.31 12.86
C HIS A 456 -1.29 -20.31 12.03
N ALA A 457 -2.38 -19.83 11.42
CA ALA A 457 -3.27 -20.68 10.61
C ALA A 457 -2.60 -21.25 9.35
N TRP A 458 -1.61 -20.54 8.80
CA TRP A 458 -0.95 -20.90 7.53
C TRP A 458 0.57 -20.73 7.60
N PHE A 459 1.25 -21.52 6.74
CA PHE A 459 2.68 -21.39 6.45
C PHE A 459 2.83 -21.44 4.94
N LEU A 460 2.99 -20.25 4.34
CA LEU A 460 2.89 -20.03 2.90
C LEU A 460 4.22 -19.57 2.30
N ALA A 461 4.38 -19.79 1.00
CA ALA A 461 5.44 -19.22 0.17
C ALA A 461 4.84 -18.61 -1.10
N ASP A 462 4.85 -19.32 -2.24
CA ASP A 462 4.39 -18.80 -3.53
C ASP A 462 2.86 -18.84 -3.69
N TRP A 463 2.16 -18.09 -2.86
CA TRP A 463 0.71 -18.06 -2.84
C TRP A 463 0.12 -17.65 -4.20
N LEU A 464 -0.96 -18.34 -4.62
CA LEU A 464 -1.68 -18.13 -5.88
C LEU A 464 -0.81 -18.24 -7.15
N ALA A 465 0.17 -19.15 -7.17
CA ALA A 465 0.79 -19.58 -8.42
C ALA A 465 -0.27 -20.22 -9.36
N PRO A 466 -0.06 -20.20 -10.68
CA PRO A 466 -1.00 -20.80 -11.63
C PRO A 466 -1.24 -22.28 -11.38
N GLU A 467 -2.42 -22.77 -11.79
CA GLU A 467 -2.73 -24.20 -11.75
C GLU A 467 -1.64 -25.05 -12.43
N GLY A 468 -1.26 -26.16 -11.78
CA GLY A 468 -0.20 -27.05 -12.25
C GLY A 468 1.22 -26.68 -11.81
N VAL A 469 1.40 -25.59 -11.07
CA VAL A 469 2.64 -25.27 -10.36
C VAL A 469 2.58 -25.87 -8.95
N ASP A 470 3.49 -26.79 -8.62
CA ASP A 470 3.53 -27.45 -7.32
C ASP A 470 4.27 -26.59 -6.28
N ILE A 471 3.50 -25.76 -5.57
CA ILE A 471 4.00 -24.83 -4.55
C ILE A 471 3.99 -25.43 -3.12
N GLY A 472 3.65 -26.70 -2.97
CA GLY A 472 3.55 -27.37 -1.67
C GLY A 472 4.85 -28.01 -1.17
N GLY A 473 4.78 -28.66 -0.02
CA GLY A 473 5.86 -29.52 0.49
C GLY A 473 7.22 -28.85 0.58
N GLU A 474 8.21 -29.40 -0.12
CA GLU A 474 9.59 -28.90 -0.12
C GLU A 474 9.73 -27.49 -0.65
N SER A 475 8.92 -27.08 -1.67
CA SER A 475 8.97 -25.73 -2.23
C SER A 475 8.66 -24.65 -1.17
N VAL A 476 7.71 -24.90 -0.26
CA VAL A 476 7.41 -23.96 0.83
C VAL A 476 8.61 -23.79 1.77
N LEU A 477 9.24 -24.90 2.18
CA LEU A 477 10.40 -24.87 3.10
C LEU A 477 11.63 -24.24 2.43
N HIS A 478 11.85 -24.59 1.18
CA HIS A 478 12.93 -24.05 0.37
C HIS A 478 12.79 -22.54 0.21
N ALA A 479 11.66 -22.08 -0.35
CA ALA A 479 11.45 -20.67 -0.65
C ALA A 479 11.46 -19.79 0.62
N THR A 480 10.85 -20.24 1.73
CA THR A 480 10.89 -19.50 3.00
C THR A 480 12.29 -19.44 3.61
N SER A 481 13.09 -20.51 3.49
CA SER A 481 14.49 -20.52 3.95
C SER A 481 15.39 -19.64 3.08
N CYS A 482 15.17 -19.61 1.76
CA CYS A 482 15.83 -18.68 0.85
C CYS A 482 15.53 -17.22 1.23
N PHE A 483 14.27 -16.91 1.51
CA PHE A 483 13.88 -15.57 1.94
C PHE A 483 14.55 -15.15 3.27
N VAL A 484 14.65 -16.07 4.22
CA VAL A 484 15.38 -15.80 5.48
C VAL A 484 16.88 -15.57 5.22
N ALA A 485 17.49 -16.31 4.30
CA ALA A 485 18.88 -16.07 3.91
C ALA A 485 19.07 -14.68 3.29
N GLU A 486 18.11 -14.19 2.52
CA GLU A 486 18.08 -12.83 1.97
C GLU A 486 17.92 -11.77 3.08
N CYS A 487 17.00 -11.98 4.04
CA CYS A 487 16.85 -11.10 5.20
C CYS A 487 18.13 -11.03 6.04
N LEU A 488 18.82 -12.15 6.23
CA LEU A 488 20.12 -12.18 6.93
C LEU A 488 21.20 -11.37 6.21
N LEU A 489 21.21 -11.38 4.87
CA LEU A 489 22.12 -10.53 4.08
C LEU A 489 21.83 -9.05 4.27
N ASP A 490 20.53 -8.68 4.22
CA ASP A 490 20.14 -7.28 4.41
C ASP A 490 20.44 -6.81 5.85
N MET A 491 20.21 -7.67 6.86
CA MET A 491 20.58 -7.36 8.24
C MET A 491 22.10 -7.29 8.47
N GLU A 492 22.90 -8.11 7.81
CA GLU A 492 24.37 -7.98 7.83
C GLU A 492 24.80 -6.58 7.35
N ARG A 493 24.21 -6.11 6.22
CA ARG A 493 24.50 -4.79 5.66
C ARG A 493 24.04 -3.67 6.59
N MET A 494 22.83 -3.77 7.12
CA MET A 494 22.29 -2.78 8.06
C MET A 494 23.07 -2.75 9.37
N ALA A 495 23.53 -3.89 9.89
CA ALA A 495 24.37 -3.97 11.09
C ALA A 495 25.72 -3.26 10.91
N ARG A 496 26.38 -3.49 9.76
CA ARG A 496 27.64 -2.76 9.43
C ARG A 496 27.41 -1.25 9.35
N MET A 497 26.31 -0.83 8.72
CA MET A 497 25.97 0.58 8.57
C MET A 497 25.68 1.26 9.91
N THR A 498 25.11 0.54 10.86
CA THR A 498 24.74 1.06 12.20
C THR A 498 25.83 0.84 13.26
N GLY A 499 26.98 0.28 12.89
CA GLY A 499 28.11 0.04 13.79
C GLY A 499 27.95 -1.18 14.70
N HIS A 500 27.05 -2.11 14.38
CA HIS A 500 26.85 -3.37 15.12
C HIS A 500 27.67 -4.51 14.51
N ASP A 501 29.01 -4.37 14.49
CA ASP A 501 29.92 -5.31 13.80
C ASP A 501 29.79 -6.76 14.29
N ALA A 502 29.54 -6.97 15.58
CA ALA A 502 29.33 -8.32 16.14
C ALA A 502 28.04 -8.97 15.57
N ASP A 503 26.96 -8.21 15.44
CA ASP A 503 25.73 -8.68 14.82
C ASP A 503 25.93 -8.96 13.33
N ALA A 504 26.68 -8.10 12.63
CA ALA A 504 27.03 -8.31 11.22
C ALA A 504 27.75 -9.66 11.00
N ALA A 505 28.74 -9.97 11.86
CA ALA A 505 29.44 -11.25 11.81
C ALA A 505 28.50 -12.44 12.12
N LEU A 506 27.59 -12.29 13.08
CA LEU A 506 26.60 -13.29 13.44
C LEU A 506 25.63 -13.57 12.26
N PHE A 507 25.08 -12.53 11.65
CA PHE A 507 24.15 -12.68 10.52
C PHE A 507 24.86 -13.28 9.29
N ALA A 508 26.10 -12.89 8.99
CA ALA A 508 26.89 -13.49 7.93
C ALA A 508 27.12 -15.00 8.15
N ALA A 509 27.53 -15.40 9.35
CA ALA A 509 27.76 -16.80 9.70
C ALA A 509 26.45 -17.61 9.66
N ARG A 510 25.36 -17.03 10.14
CA ARG A 510 24.04 -17.66 10.09
C ARG A 510 23.55 -17.86 8.66
N ARG A 511 23.71 -16.81 7.81
CA ARG A 511 23.40 -16.90 6.38
C ARG A 511 24.15 -18.03 5.70
N GLN A 512 25.45 -18.16 5.94
CA GLN A 512 26.26 -19.25 5.37
C GLN A 512 25.74 -20.63 5.75
N ARG A 513 25.36 -20.83 7.04
CA ARG A 513 24.74 -22.10 7.49
C ARG A 513 23.41 -22.38 6.78
N VAL A 514 22.54 -21.37 6.64
CA VAL A 514 21.24 -21.51 5.98
C VAL A 514 21.44 -21.85 4.50
N VAL A 515 22.31 -21.14 3.77
CA VAL A 515 22.60 -21.41 2.37
C VAL A 515 23.15 -22.82 2.16
N ALA A 516 24.09 -23.27 2.99
CA ALA A 516 24.62 -24.63 2.92
C ALA A 516 23.56 -25.69 3.25
N ALA A 517 22.64 -25.39 4.18
CA ALA A 517 21.53 -26.28 4.50
C ALA A 517 20.53 -26.37 3.34
N ILE A 518 20.19 -25.25 2.69
CA ILE A 518 19.33 -25.24 1.51
C ILE A 518 19.88 -26.16 0.42
N HIS A 519 21.16 -26.06 0.10
CA HIS A 519 21.78 -26.92 -0.91
C HIS A 519 21.69 -28.40 -0.52
N ARG A 520 22.06 -28.73 0.70
CA ARG A 520 22.09 -30.12 1.20
C ARG A 520 20.71 -30.76 1.24
N HIS A 521 19.66 -30.00 1.61
CA HIS A 521 18.33 -30.54 1.80
C HIS A 521 17.47 -30.58 0.56
N PHE A 522 17.65 -29.64 -0.38
CA PHE A 522 16.70 -29.43 -1.47
C PHE A 522 17.28 -29.61 -2.86
N TYR A 523 18.60 -29.80 -3.02
CA TYR A 523 19.17 -30.04 -4.35
C TYR A 523 18.98 -31.50 -4.78
N HIS A 524 18.39 -31.70 -5.97
CA HIS A 524 18.18 -33.00 -6.59
C HIS A 524 19.12 -33.15 -7.80
N PRO A 525 20.28 -33.86 -7.68
CA PRO A 525 21.30 -33.89 -8.70
C PRO A 525 20.86 -34.61 -9.97
N GLU A 526 19.91 -35.55 -9.90
CA GLU A 526 19.43 -36.29 -11.10
C GLU A 526 18.60 -35.42 -12.03
N SER A 527 17.80 -34.51 -11.47
CA SER A 527 16.95 -33.57 -12.23
C SER A 527 17.59 -32.20 -12.43
N HIS A 528 18.66 -31.88 -11.71
CA HIS A 528 19.26 -30.57 -11.62
C HIS A 528 18.25 -29.50 -11.14
N THR A 529 17.46 -29.84 -10.12
CA THR A 529 16.43 -28.96 -9.56
C THR A 529 16.61 -28.76 -8.06
N TYR A 530 16.01 -27.70 -7.53
CA TYR A 530 15.80 -27.50 -6.11
C TYR A 530 14.33 -27.77 -5.77
N ALA A 531 14.08 -28.40 -4.62
CA ALA A 531 12.76 -28.71 -4.11
C ALA A 531 11.84 -29.30 -5.19
N ASN A 532 10.66 -28.73 -5.45
CA ASN A 532 9.72 -29.23 -6.46
C ASN A 532 10.06 -28.80 -7.89
N GLY A 533 11.15 -28.07 -8.11
CA GLY A 533 11.59 -27.61 -9.43
C GLY A 533 10.69 -26.51 -10.01
N THR A 534 10.02 -25.72 -9.17
CA THR A 534 9.23 -24.57 -9.66
C THR A 534 10.14 -23.44 -10.16
N VAL A 535 9.58 -22.50 -10.90
CA VAL A 535 10.32 -21.30 -11.35
C VAL A 535 10.86 -20.54 -10.13
N LEU A 536 10.07 -20.42 -9.05
CA LEU A 536 10.52 -19.79 -7.80
C LEU A 536 11.71 -20.54 -7.19
N ASP A 537 11.64 -21.85 -7.07
CA ASP A 537 12.68 -22.67 -6.44
C ASP A 537 14.03 -22.49 -7.14
N GLN A 538 14.01 -22.58 -8.47
CA GLN A 538 15.23 -22.47 -9.28
C GLN A 538 15.80 -21.04 -9.26
N CYS A 539 14.95 -20.03 -9.49
CA CYS A 539 15.40 -18.63 -9.49
C CYS A 539 15.97 -18.22 -8.14
N TYR A 540 15.35 -18.65 -7.04
CA TYR A 540 15.84 -18.30 -5.72
C TYR A 540 17.20 -18.94 -5.40
N ALA A 541 17.37 -20.23 -5.73
CA ALA A 541 18.65 -20.89 -5.56
C ALA A 541 19.77 -20.20 -6.37
N LEU A 542 19.48 -19.81 -7.63
CA LEU A 542 20.40 -19.07 -8.49
C LEU A 542 20.70 -17.67 -7.95
N LEU A 543 19.70 -16.93 -7.49
CA LEU A 543 19.88 -15.58 -6.94
C LEU A 543 20.75 -15.55 -5.69
N LEU A 544 20.61 -16.53 -4.81
CA LEU A 544 21.38 -16.65 -3.59
C LEU A 544 22.76 -17.29 -3.76
N ASN A 545 23.08 -17.78 -4.98
CA ASN A 545 24.27 -18.58 -5.26
C ASN A 545 24.41 -19.75 -4.27
N VAL A 546 23.34 -20.54 -4.16
CA VAL A 546 23.25 -21.63 -3.16
C VAL A 546 24.25 -22.76 -3.49
N MET A 547 24.55 -22.97 -4.78
CA MET A 547 25.52 -23.93 -5.26
C MET A 547 26.93 -23.38 -5.26
N ASP A 548 27.91 -24.22 -4.91
CA ASP A 548 29.32 -23.83 -4.77
C ASP A 548 30.09 -23.80 -6.11
N ASP A 549 29.50 -24.30 -7.19
CA ASP A 549 30.15 -24.43 -8.47
C ASP A 549 29.32 -23.94 -9.65
N SER A 550 30.00 -23.40 -10.67
CA SER A 550 29.39 -22.85 -11.87
C SER A 550 28.78 -23.90 -12.80
N VAL A 551 29.20 -25.17 -12.70
CA VAL A 551 28.66 -26.26 -13.52
C VAL A 551 27.25 -26.59 -13.03
N THR A 552 27.07 -26.76 -11.72
CA THR A 552 25.77 -27.00 -11.13
C THR A 552 24.83 -25.82 -11.40
N ALA A 553 25.29 -24.57 -11.26
CA ALA A 553 24.51 -23.37 -11.56
C ALA A 553 24.02 -23.38 -13.02
N ALA A 554 24.89 -23.68 -13.98
CA ALA A 554 24.53 -23.75 -15.40
C ALA A 554 23.52 -24.89 -15.71
N GLN A 555 23.61 -26.02 -15.00
CA GLN A 555 22.67 -27.12 -15.14
C GLN A 555 21.28 -26.79 -14.63
N VAL A 556 21.21 -26.12 -13.45
CA VAL A 556 19.96 -25.63 -12.84
C VAL A 556 19.30 -24.60 -13.75
N GLU A 557 20.07 -23.62 -14.27
CA GLU A 557 19.56 -22.62 -15.20
C GLU A 557 19.05 -23.27 -16.50
N ALA A 558 19.80 -24.21 -17.05
CA ALA A 558 19.37 -24.92 -18.25
C ALA A 558 18.08 -25.73 -18.04
N GLN A 559 17.88 -26.32 -16.84
CA GLN A 559 16.63 -26.97 -16.50
C GLN A 559 15.48 -25.98 -16.35
N LEU A 560 15.70 -24.86 -15.64
CA LEU A 560 14.73 -23.78 -15.54
C LEU A 560 14.23 -23.31 -16.91
N LEU A 561 15.14 -23.05 -17.85
CA LEU A 561 14.78 -22.62 -19.20
C LEU A 561 14.01 -23.70 -19.97
N ARG A 562 14.41 -24.98 -19.86
CA ARG A 562 13.64 -26.10 -20.44
C ARG A 562 12.21 -26.16 -19.92
N ASP A 563 12.01 -25.94 -18.59
CA ASP A 563 10.69 -25.97 -17.98
C ASP A 563 9.85 -24.76 -18.41
N ILE A 564 10.44 -23.58 -18.47
CA ILE A 564 9.74 -22.37 -18.94
C ILE A 564 9.25 -22.57 -20.39
N HIS A 565 10.12 -22.97 -21.31
CA HIS A 565 9.77 -23.14 -22.72
C HIS A 565 8.89 -24.37 -22.98
N GLY A 566 9.14 -25.49 -22.29
CA GLY A 566 8.43 -26.74 -22.49
C GLY A 566 7.18 -26.89 -21.62
N LYS A 567 7.37 -27.07 -20.31
CA LYS A 567 6.30 -27.35 -19.35
C LYS A 567 5.31 -26.19 -19.25
N TYR A 568 5.84 -24.97 -19.15
CA TYR A 568 5.02 -23.76 -18.96
C TYR A 568 4.74 -22.99 -20.25
N ARG A 569 5.32 -23.41 -21.39
CA ARG A 569 5.05 -22.87 -22.74
C ARG A 569 5.15 -21.34 -22.79
N ASP A 570 6.21 -20.80 -22.21
CA ASP A 570 6.49 -19.36 -22.10
C ASP A 570 5.40 -18.54 -21.38
N HIS A 571 4.60 -19.17 -20.52
CA HIS A 571 3.66 -18.46 -19.65
C HIS A 571 4.24 -18.23 -18.27
N ILE A 572 3.64 -17.28 -17.54
CA ILE A 572 4.04 -17.05 -16.15
C ILE A 572 3.74 -18.31 -15.30
N ALA A 573 4.69 -18.73 -14.49
CA ALA A 573 4.57 -19.92 -13.63
C ALA A 573 4.99 -19.56 -12.19
N ALA A 574 4.48 -18.44 -11.69
CA ALA A 574 4.85 -17.86 -10.42
C ALA A 574 3.64 -17.20 -9.75
N GLY A 575 3.61 -17.23 -8.44
CA GLY A 575 2.63 -16.56 -7.60
C GLY A 575 3.17 -15.27 -6.96
N LEU A 576 2.60 -14.91 -5.81
CA LEU A 576 2.90 -13.68 -5.09
C LEU A 576 4.39 -13.50 -4.76
N MET A 577 5.08 -14.57 -4.34
CA MET A 577 6.51 -14.55 -4.03
C MET A 577 7.37 -14.79 -5.28
N GLY A 578 6.91 -15.65 -6.17
CA GLY A 578 7.67 -16.05 -7.35
C GLY A 578 7.79 -14.95 -8.40
N VAL A 579 6.78 -14.11 -8.58
CA VAL A 579 6.82 -13.01 -9.55
C VAL A 579 7.99 -12.04 -9.30
N PRO A 580 8.16 -11.45 -8.10
CA PRO A 580 9.31 -10.56 -7.85
C PRO A 580 10.66 -11.29 -7.91
N VAL A 581 10.75 -12.54 -7.45
CA VAL A 581 11.99 -13.33 -7.48
C VAL A 581 12.39 -13.65 -8.92
N PHE A 582 11.45 -14.11 -9.74
CA PHE A 582 11.69 -14.35 -11.17
C PHE A 582 12.06 -13.07 -11.91
N THR A 583 11.39 -11.96 -11.59
CA THR A 583 11.70 -10.64 -12.16
C THR A 583 13.13 -10.21 -11.84
N GLU A 584 13.57 -10.36 -10.60
CA GLU A 584 14.92 -10.01 -10.18
C GLU A 584 15.98 -10.91 -10.86
N TRP A 585 15.69 -12.21 -10.97
CA TRP A 585 16.55 -13.13 -11.72
C TRP A 585 16.69 -12.71 -13.19
N CYS A 586 15.58 -12.39 -13.86
CA CYS A 586 15.61 -11.91 -15.25
C CYS A 586 16.42 -10.61 -15.40
N ILE A 587 16.31 -9.67 -14.45
CA ILE A 587 17.09 -8.41 -14.47
C ILE A 587 18.58 -8.72 -14.31
N ARG A 588 18.95 -9.56 -13.33
CA ARG A 588 20.35 -9.89 -13.01
C ARG A 588 21.03 -10.66 -14.14
N GLU A 589 20.36 -11.67 -14.66
CA GLU A 589 20.90 -12.55 -15.71
C GLU A 589 20.65 -12.00 -17.14
N ARG A 590 20.15 -10.74 -17.24
CA ARG A 590 19.91 -10.04 -18.52
C ARG A 590 18.96 -10.82 -19.46
N ARG A 591 17.90 -11.42 -18.87
CA ARG A 591 16.89 -12.23 -19.58
C ARG A 591 15.66 -11.41 -20.00
N SER A 592 15.86 -10.18 -20.51
CA SER A 592 14.73 -9.31 -20.90
C SER A 592 13.93 -9.87 -22.09
N ASP A 593 14.54 -10.61 -23.01
CA ASP A 593 13.80 -11.28 -24.08
C ASP A 593 12.86 -12.35 -23.56
N LEU A 594 13.30 -13.16 -22.58
CA LEU A 594 12.46 -14.16 -21.92
C LEU A 594 11.30 -13.50 -21.17
N MET A 595 11.58 -12.46 -20.36
CA MET A 595 10.54 -11.74 -19.65
C MET A 595 9.52 -11.11 -20.61
N ALA A 596 9.98 -10.45 -21.67
CA ALA A 596 9.10 -9.85 -22.68
C ALA A 596 8.24 -10.91 -23.41
N THR A 597 8.81 -12.09 -23.71
CA THR A 597 8.08 -13.22 -24.30
C THR A 597 6.95 -13.69 -23.39
N ILE A 598 7.21 -13.85 -22.10
CA ILE A 598 6.22 -14.26 -21.10
C ILE A 598 5.14 -13.19 -20.91
N LEU A 599 5.52 -11.91 -20.80
CA LEU A 599 4.57 -10.81 -20.63
C LEU A 599 3.66 -10.62 -21.85
N ARG A 600 4.10 -11.00 -23.04
CA ARG A 600 3.32 -10.90 -24.28
C ARG A 600 2.33 -12.04 -24.50
N GLN A 601 2.27 -13.05 -23.62
CA GLN A 601 1.31 -14.14 -23.75
C GLN A 601 -0.12 -13.60 -23.58
N PRO A 602 -1.04 -13.87 -24.55
CA PRO A 602 -2.36 -13.27 -24.56
C PRO A 602 -3.38 -14.02 -23.70
N ASP A 603 -3.05 -15.22 -23.27
CA ASP A 603 -3.93 -16.15 -22.58
C ASP A 603 -3.39 -16.54 -21.19
N TYR A 604 -4.16 -17.35 -20.49
CA TYR A 604 -3.89 -17.81 -19.14
C TYR A 604 -2.76 -18.87 -19.10
N PRO A 605 -1.90 -18.74 -18.09
CA PRO A 605 -1.73 -17.63 -17.16
C PRO A 605 -0.87 -16.51 -17.75
N GLY A 606 -1.29 -15.26 -17.61
CA GLY A 606 -0.55 -14.12 -18.15
C GLY A 606 -1.19 -12.76 -17.87
N TYR A 607 -0.40 -11.71 -17.89
CA TYR A 607 -0.85 -10.35 -17.60
C TYR A 607 -1.87 -9.81 -18.60
N LEU A 608 -1.74 -10.16 -19.89
CA LEU A 608 -2.66 -9.66 -20.91
C LEU A 608 -4.07 -10.25 -20.77
N CYS A 609 -4.25 -11.37 -20.06
CA CYS A 609 -5.59 -11.85 -19.71
C CYS A 609 -6.41 -10.81 -18.92
N MET A 610 -5.72 -10.03 -18.08
CA MET A 610 -6.34 -9.00 -17.24
C MET A 610 -6.71 -7.74 -18.02
N THR A 611 -6.29 -7.63 -19.28
CA THR A 611 -6.62 -6.52 -20.19
C THR A 611 -7.77 -6.84 -21.16
N LYS A 612 -8.46 -7.98 -20.99
CA LYS A 612 -9.60 -8.35 -21.83
C LYS A 612 -10.83 -7.52 -21.44
N ASP A 613 -11.57 -7.10 -22.46
CA ASP A 613 -12.88 -6.47 -22.28
C ASP A 613 -13.96 -7.51 -21.87
N GLU A 614 -15.17 -7.05 -21.65
CA GLU A 614 -16.33 -7.90 -21.31
C GLU A 614 -16.69 -8.96 -22.38
N PHE A 615 -16.19 -8.80 -23.60
CA PHE A 615 -16.34 -9.75 -24.72
C PHE A 615 -15.15 -10.68 -24.87
N GLY A 616 -14.19 -10.64 -23.94
CA GLY A 616 -12.99 -11.47 -23.98
C GLY A 616 -11.92 -11.03 -25.01
N LYS A 617 -12.11 -9.87 -25.65
CA LYS A 617 -11.14 -9.30 -26.59
C LYS A 617 -10.08 -8.53 -25.84
N LEU A 618 -8.81 -8.76 -26.21
CA LEU A 618 -7.69 -7.95 -25.72
C LEU A 618 -7.87 -6.49 -26.12
N ASN A 619 -7.85 -5.59 -25.17
CA ASN A 619 -8.07 -4.17 -25.39
C ASN A 619 -6.93 -3.34 -24.79
N PHE A 620 -5.77 -3.39 -25.42
CA PHE A 620 -4.62 -2.54 -25.10
C PHE A 620 -4.44 -1.39 -26.09
N GLU A 621 -5.30 -1.27 -27.14
CA GLU A 621 -5.31 -0.14 -28.05
C GLU A 621 -6.26 0.94 -27.50
N GLY A 622 -5.80 2.18 -27.37
CA GLY A 622 -6.61 3.35 -26.98
C GLY A 622 -6.57 3.74 -25.50
N ALA A 623 -5.49 3.41 -24.80
CA ALA A 623 -5.19 3.98 -23.46
C ALA A 623 -5.00 5.52 -23.50
N ASP A 624 -4.80 6.09 -24.68
CA ASP A 624 -4.25 7.44 -24.86
C ASP A 624 -5.18 8.59 -24.49
N ALA A 625 -6.49 8.37 -24.37
CA ALA A 625 -7.45 9.45 -24.12
C ALA A 625 -8.07 9.44 -22.70
N MET A 626 -8.04 8.32 -21.96
CA MET A 626 -8.78 8.16 -20.68
C MET A 626 -7.96 7.54 -19.55
N GLY A 627 -6.67 7.37 -19.71
CA GLY A 627 -5.80 6.72 -18.71
C GLY A 627 -5.95 5.19 -18.63
N PRO A 628 -5.26 4.54 -17.67
CA PRO A 628 -5.26 3.08 -17.53
C PRO A 628 -6.66 2.54 -17.25
N LYS A 629 -7.04 1.46 -17.94
CA LYS A 629 -8.38 0.87 -17.88
C LYS A 629 -8.48 -0.38 -17.00
N PHE A 630 -7.32 -0.99 -16.68
CA PHE A 630 -7.24 -2.30 -16.07
C PHE A 630 -6.46 -2.29 -14.77
N THR A 631 -6.71 -3.31 -13.95
CA THR A 631 -6.04 -3.58 -12.68
C THR A 631 -5.53 -5.02 -12.64
N THR A 632 -4.49 -5.29 -11.86
CA THR A 632 -4.04 -6.64 -11.57
C THR A 632 -4.99 -7.34 -10.61
N TRP A 633 -5.16 -8.65 -10.78
CA TRP A 633 -6.13 -9.46 -10.04
C TRP A 633 -5.48 -10.23 -8.90
N GLU A 634 -6.32 -10.76 -8.02
CA GLU A 634 -5.90 -11.58 -6.89
C GLU A 634 -5.30 -12.93 -7.33
N SER A 635 -5.86 -13.54 -8.35
CA SER A 635 -5.35 -14.80 -8.92
C SER A 635 -5.32 -14.74 -10.45
N TRP A 636 -4.43 -15.55 -11.06
CA TRP A 636 -4.32 -15.64 -12.51
C TRP A 636 -5.60 -16.14 -13.17
N ASP A 637 -6.39 -16.93 -12.46
CA ASP A 637 -7.65 -17.56 -12.91
C ASP A 637 -8.92 -16.82 -12.47
N CYS A 638 -8.77 -15.62 -11.93
CA CYS A 638 -9.89 -14.76 -11.53
C CYS A 638 -10.87 -14.56 -12.70
N GLY A 639 -12.17 -14.72 -12.41
CA GLY A 639 -13.23 -14.63 -13.42
C GLY A 639 -13.46 -15.90 -14.23
N ARG A 640 -12.75 -17.01 -13.97
CA ARG A 640 -13.09 -18.34 -14.47
C ARG A 640 -14.23 -18.94 -13.63
N PRO A 641 -15.03 -19.88 -14.20
CA PRO A 641 -16.08 -20.57 -13.44
C PRO A 641 -15.54 -21.20 -12.15
N GLY A 642 -16.15 -20.87 -11.01
CA GLY A 642 -15.75 -21.31 -9.67
C GLY A 642 -14.62 -20.50 -9.03
N LYS A 643 -14.24 -19.36 -9.63
CA LYS A 643 -13.26 -18.40 -9.14
C LYS A 643 -13.78 -16.96 -9.17
N GLU A 644 -15.08 -16.82 -9.04
CA GLU A 644 -15.79 -15.54 -9.00
C GLU A 644 -15.59 -14.79 -7.68
N ASP A 645 -15.04 -15.48 -6.67
CA ASP A 645 -14.80 -14.99 -5.31
C ASP A 645 -13.46 -14.26 -5.15
N ARG A 646 -12.79 -13.91 -6.25
CA ARG A 646 -11.49 -13.23 -6.23
C ARG A 646 -11.59 -11.76 -6.63
N SER A 647 -10.80 -10.92 -5.96
CA SER A 647 -10.73 -9.49 -6.25
C SER A 647 -10.11 -9.21 -7.63
N ARG A 648 -10.71 -8.28 -8.38
CA ARG A 648 -10.13 -7.77 -9.64
C ARG A 648 -9.26 -6.53 -9.46
N VAL A 649 -8.93 -6.18 -8.23
CA VAL A 649 -7.96 -5.14 -7.90
C VAL A 649 -7.15 -5.59 -6.68
N HIS A 650 -5.98 -6.15 -6.93
CA HIS A 650 -5.19 -6.81 -5.89
C HIS A 650 -3.68 -6.66 -6.09
N ASN A 651 -2.93 -6.89 -5.02
CA ASN A 651 -1.49 -6.64 -4.97
C ASN A 651 -0.61 -7.85 -5.28
N CYS A 652 -1.15 -8.99 -5.70
CA CYS A 652 -0.38 -10.23 -5.86
C CYS A 652 0.79 -10.13 -6.86
N TYR A 653 0.62 -9.47 -8.01
CA TYR A 653 1.54 -9.64 -9.15
C TYR A 653 2.24 -8.35 -9.61
N ASN A 654 2.24 -7.31 -8.77
CA ASN A 654 2.80 -6.01 -9.15
C ASN A 654 4.33 -5.93 -9.10
N GLY A 655 5.00 -6.96 -8.57
CA GLY A 655 6.46 -7.03 -8.51
C GLY A 655 7.17 -6.95 -9.86
N VAL A 656 6.49 -7.31 -10.95
CA VAL A 656 7.02 -7.20 -12.31
C VAL A 656 7.29 -5.75 -12.74
N GLY A 657 6.62 -4.77 -12.12
CA GLY A 657 6.72 -3.36 -12.53
C GLY A 657 8.14 -2.78 -12.45
N VAL A 658 8.98 -3.30 -11.59
CA VAL A 658 10.38 -2.86 -11.49
C VAL A 658 11.20 -3.20 -12.74
N TRP A 659 10.85 -4.26 -13.49
CA TRP A 659 11.55 -4.66 -14.69
C TRP A 659 11.55 -3.59 -15.79
N PHE A 660 10.46 -2.85 -15.94
CA PHE A 660 10.36 -1.76 -16.92
C PHE A 660 11.43 -0.68 -16.71
N TYR A 661 11.77 -0.42 -15.45
CA TYR A 661 12.76 0.59 -15.07
C TYR A 661 14.18 0.04 -14.95
N GLN A 662 14.36 -1.09 -14.25
CA GLN A 662 15.69 -1.62 -13.95
C GLN A 662 16.29 -2.45 -15.09
N ALA A 663 15.45 -3.02 -15.96
CA ALA A 663 15.90 -3.74 -17.14
C ALA A 663 15.71 -2.93 -18.42
N LEU A 664 14.46 -2.72 -18.90
CA LEU A 664 14.25 -2.07 -20.21
C LEU A 664 14.85 -0.68 -20.30
N ALA A 665 14.62 0.17 -19.28
CA ALA A 665 15.24 1.50 -19.20
C ALA A 665 16.64 1.47 -18.57
N GLY A 666 16.99 0.41 -17.85
CA GLY A 666 18.30 0.17 -17.25
C GLY A 666 18.62 1.01 -16.02
N ILE A 667 17.66 1.71 -15.42
CA ILE A 667 17.87 2.59 -14.27
C ILE A 667 17.92 1.75 -12.99
N ARG A 668 19.13 1.48 -12.47
CA ARG A 668 19.33 0.65 -11.26
C ARG A 668 19.97 1.46 -10.14
N PRO A 669 19.49 1.39 -8.88
CA PRO A 669 20.17 2.02 -7.75
C PRO A 669 21.51 1.36 -7.46
N ASP A 670 22.45 2.13 -6.91
CA ASP A 670 23.67 1.61 -6.32
C ASP A 670 23.48 1.49 -4.81
N PRO A 671 23.42 0.29 -4.22
CA PRO A 671 23.26 0.12 -2.78
C PRO A 671 24.43 0.68 -1.95
N ALA A 672 25.60 0.85 -2.56
CA ALA A 672 26.75 1.48 -1.91
C ALA A 672 26.62 3.01 -1.82
N GLN A 673 25.83 3.61 -2.70
CA GLN A 673 25.52 5.04 -2.74
C GLN A 673 24.00 5.25 -2.89
N PRO A 674 23.21 4.94 -1.86
CA PRO A 674 21.77 4.80 -1.92
C PRO A 674 21.05 6.11 -2.26
N GLY A 675 19.74 5.98 -2.54
CA GLY A 675 18.88 7.11 -2.89
C GLY A 675 19.18 7.69 -4.26
N TYR A 676 19.83 6.93 -5.14
CA TYR A 676 20.28 7.39 -6.46
C TYR A 676 21.30 8.53 -6.39
N ARG A 677 22.07 8.62 -5.29
CA ARG A 677 23.25 9.47 -5.24
C ARG A 677 24.28 9.04 -6.30
N HIS A 678 24.43 7.73 -6.44
CA HIS A 678 24.98 7.09 -7.63
C HIS A 678 23.98 6.04 -8.15
N PHE A 679 23.96 5.83 -9.47
CA PHE A 679 23.10 4.81 -10.08
C PHE A 679 23.73 4.28 -11.38
N PHE A 680 23.25 3.13 -11.81
CA PHE A 680 23.65 2.53 -13.07
C PHE A 680 22.58 2.78 -14.13
N VAL A 681 23.00 3.00 -15.38
CA VAL A 681 22.12 3.00 -16.56
C VAL A 681 22.62 1.97 -17.54
N ASP A 682 21.94 0.83 -17.57
CA ASP A 682 22.31 -0.35 -18.34
C ASP A 682 21.07 -0.97 -18.98
N PRO A 683 20.51 -0.38 -20.03
CA PRO A 683 19.33 -0.90 -20.69
C PRO A 683 19.55 -2.31 -21.24
N GLN A 684 18.51 -3.12 -21.13
CA GLN A 684 18.45 -4.48 -21.66
C GLN A 684 17.37 -4.52 -22.75
N PRO A 685 17.66 -4.08 -23.98
CA PRO A 685 16.68 -4.09 -25.06
C PRO A 685 16.23 -5.53 -25.34
N CYS A 686 14.98 -5.71 -25.73
CA CYS A 686 14.42 -7.00 -26.10
C CYS A 686 13.84 -6.95 -27.52
N GLU A 687 13.72 -8.12 -28.16
CA GLU A 687 13.20 -8.24 -29.52
C GLU A 687 11.83 -7.57 -29.65
N GLY A 688 11.63 -6.79 -30.73
CA GLY A 688 10.40 -6.05 -31.02
C GLY A 688 10.22 -4.75 -30.24
N VAL A 689 11.19 -4.35 -29.40
CA VAL A 689 11.20 -3.03 -28.74
C VAL A 689 12.26 -2.14 -29.37
N ASN A 690 11.83 -1.17 -30.19
CA ASN A 690 12.71 -0.29 -30.95
C ASN A 690 13.11 0.98 -30.22
N TRP A 691 12.34 1.38 -29.22
CA TRP A 691 12.64 2.51 -28.35
C TRP A 691 12.03 2.31 -26.96
N VAL A 692 12.68 2.91 -25.96
CA VAL A 692 12.22 2.99 -24.58
C VAL A 692 12.43 4.42 -24.09
N ARG A 693 11.47 4.94 -23.35
CA ARG A 693 11.56 6.22 -22.64
C ARG A 693 11.05 6.03 -21.23
N ALA A 694 11.83 6.46 -20.25
CA ALA A 694 11.46 6.38 -18.83
C ALA A 694 11.92 7.60 -18.04
N SER A 695 11.17 7.96 -17.01
CA SER A 695 11.63 8.88 -15.97
C SER A 695 11.38 8.27 -14.58
N LYS A 696 12.27 8.56 -13.63
CA LYS A 696 12.15 8.13 -12.25
C LYS A 696 12.44 9.31 -11.32
N PRO A 697 11.49 9.66 -10.42
CA PRO A 697 11.73 10.65 -9.38
C PRO A 697 12.72 10.12 -8.33
N THR A 698 13.65 10.97 -7.92
CA THR A 698 14.62 10.67 -6.86
C THR A 698 14.70 11.84 -5.88
N PRO A 699 15.36 11.70 -4.72
CA PRO A 699 15.60 12.82 -3.81
C PRO A 699 16.37 13.99 -4.43
N TYR A 700 17.07 13.75 -5.55
CA TYR A 700 17.88 14.72 -6.26
C TYR A 700 17.19 15.32 -7.50
N GLY A 701 15.99 14.85 -7.85
CA GLY A 701 15.25 15.20 -9.06
C GLY A 701 15.04 13.99 -9.97
N ASP A 702 14.46 14.22 -11.14
CA ASP A 702 14.10 13.14 -12.05
C ASP A 702 15.30 12.65 -12.86
N ILE A 703 15.56 11.35 -12.82
CA ILE A 703 16.38 10.67 -13.82
C ILE A 703 15.52 10.49 -15.08
N ARG A 704 16.06 10.77 -16.27
CA ARG A 704 15.38 10.50 -17.54
C ARG A 704 16.28 9.67 -18.45
N VAL A 705 15.69 8.65 -19.06
CA VAL A 705 16.38 7.77 -20.00
C VAL A 705 15.55 7.67 -21.29
N GLU A 706 16.21 7.79 -22.43
CA GLU A 706 15.65 7.48 -23.74
C GLU A 706 16.64 6.61 -24.53
N LEU A 707 16.19 5.42 -24.89
CA LEU A 707 16.89 4.51 -25.80
C LEU A 707 16.15 4.49 -27.14
N ARG A 708 16.83 4.83 -28.23
CA ARG A 708 16.27 4.80 -29.58
C ARG A 708 17.38 4.61 -30.61
N ASP A 709 17.17 3.68 -31.56
CA ASP A 709 18.09 3.45 -32.69
C ASP A 709 19.56 3.25 -32.23
N GLY A 710 19.76 2.47 -31.17
CA GLY A 710 21.08 2.21 -30.55
C GLY A 710 21.71 3.42 -29.85
N SER A 711 21.00 4.54 -29.73
CA SER A 711 21.44 5.74 -29.01
C SER A 711 20.77 5.79 -27.65
N LEU A 712 21.57 5.82 -26.58
CA LEU A 712 21.13 6.00 -25.20
C LEU A 712 21.36 7.44 -24.77
N LYS A 713 20.26 8.16 -24.43
CA LYS A 713 20.30 9.48 -23.82
C LYS A 713 19.93 9.36 -22.34
N VAL A 714 20.70 10.01 -21.49
CA VAL A 714 20.50 9.99 -20.04
C VAL A 714 20.58 11.41 -19.49
N PHE A 715 19.61 11.80 -18.68
CA PHE A 715 19.68 12.98 -17.84
C PHE A 715 19.95 12.56 -16.38
N VAL A 716 21.05 13.07 -15.83
CA VAL A 716 21.50 12.87 -14.45
C VAL A 716 21.19 14.15 -13.66
N PRO A 717 20.38 14.08 -12.58
CA PRO A 717 20.02 15.25 -11.79
C PRO A 717 21.20 15.79 -10.97
N GLU A 718 21.09 17.06 -10.54
CA GLU A 718 22.08 17.70 -9.65
C GLU A 718 22.24 16.93 -8.35
N GLY A 719 23.49 16.74 -7.91
CA GLY A 719 23.81 15.97 -6.70
C GLY A 719 23.89 14.47 -6.92
N SER A 720 23.66 13.99 -8.14
CA SER A 720 23.79 12.56 -8.51
C SER A 720 24.95 12.34 -9.48
N SER A 721 25.36 11.08 -9.60
CA SER A 721 26.26 10.58 -10.64
C SER A 721 25.72 9.25 -11.19
N ALA A 722 26.14 8.88 -12.41
CA ALA A 722 25.73 7.61 -13.02
C ALA A 722 26.91 6.91 -13.68
N THR A 723 26.93 5.57 -13.61
CA THR A 723 27.76 4.72 -14.49
C THR A 723 26.88 4.20 -15.62
N LEU A 724 27.22 4.60 -16.83
CA LEU A 724 26.55 4.21 -18.06
C LEU A 724 27.22 2.94 -18.62
N LEU A 725 26.42 1.95 -19.04
CA LEU A 725 26.84 0.68 -19.65
C LEU A 725 27.94 -0.05 -18.85
N PRO A 726 27.73 -0.34 -17.55
CA PRO A 726 28.73 -0.94 -16.68
C PRO A 726 29.22 -2.28 -17.23
N GLY A 727 30.55 -2.53 -17.12
CA GLY A 727 31.20 -3.76 -17.60
C GLY A 727 31.38 -3.85 -19.13
N SER A 728 30.96 -2.84 -19.90
CA SER A 728 31.22 -2.77 -21.35
C SER A 728 32.48 -1.97 -21.66
N GLU A 729 33.02 -2.11 -22.89
CA GLU A 729 34.11 -1.25 -23.38
C GLU A 729 33.75 0.25 -23.44
N ARG A 730 32.49 0.57 -23.32
CA ARG A 730 31.91 1.93 -23.34
C ARG A 730 31.47 2.40 -21.97
N GLU A 731 31.83 1.69 -20.93
CA GLU A 731 31.57 2.13 -19.56
C GLU A 731 32.04 3.55 -19.32
N ARG A 732 31.17 4.35 -18.76
CA ARG A 732 31.47 5.75 -18.46
C ARG A 732 30.77 6.22 -17.22
N THR A 733 31.52 6.70 -16.22
CA THR A 733 30.95 7.42 -15.08
C THR A 733 30.80 8.90 -15.43
N VAL A 734 29.61 9.45 -15.18
CA VAL A 734 29.21 10.82 -15.54
C VAL A 734 28.57 11.53 -14.34
N GLY A 735 28.77 12.85 -14.28
CA GLY A 735 28.10 13.76 -13.34
C GLY A 735 26.76 14.29 -13.87
N PRO A 736 26.19 15.32 -13.18
CA PRO A 736 24.93 15.93 -13.57
C PRO A 736 24.94 16.46 -15.02
N GLY A 737 23.77 16.43 -15.66
CA GLY A 737 23.57 16.93 -17.02
C GLY A 737 23.05 15.89 -18.00
N GLU A 738 23.02 16.24 -19.29
CA GLU A 738 22.57 15.37 -20.38
C GLU A 738 23.74 14.67 -21.06
N TRP A 739 23.62 13.36 -21.21
CA TRP A 739 24.65 12.49 -21.79
C TRP A 739 24.06 11.64 -22.91
N THR A 740 24.85 11.42 -23.95
CA THR A 740 24.48 10.53 -25.06
C THR A 740 25.61 9.53 -25.29
N VAL A 741 25.26 8.24 -25.35
CA VAL A 741 26.19 7.13 -25.58
C VAL A 741 25.57 6.22 -26.64
N ARG A 742 26.40 5.60 -27.49
CA ARG A 742 25.97 4.52 -28.39
C ARG A 742 26.02 3.19 -27.65
N MET A 743 24.99 2.35 -27.83
CA MET A 743 24.94 0.99 -27.27
C MET A 743 25.89 0.03 -28.01
N GLU A 744 26.11 0.27 -29.31
CA GLU A 744 26.98 -0.53 -30.22
C GLU A 744 28.12 0.29 -30.80
#